data_4974ecaa31a4f00fb4ff17daf8d9a27e
#
_entry.id   4974ecaa31a4f00fb4ff17daf8d9a27e
#
_cell.length_a   1.000
_cell.length_b   1.000
_cell.length_c   1.000
_cell.angle_alpha   90.00
_cell.angle_beta   90.00
_cell.angle_gamma   90.00
#
_symmetry.space_group_name_H-M   'P 1'
#
loop_
_entity.id
_entity.type
_entity.pdbx_description
1 polymer ?
#
loop_
_entity_poly.entity_id
_entity_poly.type
_entity_poly.pdbx_seq_one_letter_code
_entity_poly.pdbx_strand_id
1 'polypeptide(L)'
;MSRALVHLLGVLWLCCWLASTGESQIEYLRYKDPKQPVPTRVRDLMSRMTLEEKIGQMVQIDRSVANANVMKTSFIGSVLSGGGSEPLPRATAEDWVNMINDFQKGALESRLGIPMIYGIDAVHGHNNVYNATIFPHNVGLGCTRQFLSPEPFHRLYTWVRRESLYKIYSQFSRDPNLAQRIGAATALEVRATGIPYVFAPCIAVCRDPRWGRCYESYSEDPKIVQEMTEIIPGLQGSIPANSRKGFPYVGGKTKVAACAKHFVGDGGTTKGINENNTVIDWHGLLSIHMPAYSDSIIKGVSTVMVSYSSWNGVRMHANRDLVTGFLKNTLKFKGFVISDWQGIDRLTSPPSSNYTYSVQASIEAGVDMVMVPFEYGKFIQDLTLLVKSNIIPMERIDDAVERILLVKFTMGLFENPLADTSLVNELGSQEHRDLAREAVRKSLVLLKNGKNESASLLPLPKKVPKILVAGSHADNLGYQCGGWTIKWQGFSGNSDTRGTTILNAIKSAVDTSTEVVFRDNPDNEFVKSNNFEYAIVVVGEPPYAETAGDSTTLTMMESGPNVINNVCGTVKCVVVIISGRPIVIEPYISSIDALVAAWLPGTEGQGVTDVLFGDYGFTGKLARTWFKSVDQLPMNVGDPHYDPLFPFGFGLTTESVKDLVARSTSAAVGARACIFTIIVTLIISLYLPG
;
A
#
# COMPACT_ATOMS: atom_id res chain seq x y z
N MET A 1 44.11 -78.91 -2.81
CA MET A 1 44.02 -77.45 -2.69
C MET A 1 44.68 -77.05 -1.34
N SER A 2 45.67 -76.19 -1.41
CA SER A 2 46.46 -75.81 -0.25
C SER A 2 45.64 -74.94 0.73
N ARG A 3 45.74 -75.15 2.02
CA ARG A 3 45.11 -74.32 3.07
C ARG A 3 45.36 -72.84 2.90
N ALA A 4 46.44 -72.41 2.26
CA ALA A 4 46.74 -71.05 1.90
C ALA A 4 45.77 -70.45 0.91
N LEU A 5 45.27 -71.24 -0.06
CA LEU A 5 44.29 -70.76 -1.09
C LEU A 5 42.90 -70.49 -0.48
N VAL A 6 42.49 -71.27 0.52
CA VAL A 6 41.22 -71.09 1.23
C VAL A 6 41.26 -69.85 2.09
N HIS A 7 42.41 -69.56 2.76
CA HIS A 7 42.58 -68.34 3.54
C HIS A 7 42.63 -67.10 2.61
N LEU A 8 43.27 -67.17 1.45
CA LEU A 8 43.34 -66.06 0.51
C LEU A 8 41.94 -65.72 -0.07
N LEU A 9 41.18 -66.77 -0.41
CA LEU A 9 39.78 -66.60 -0.90
C LEU A 9 38.87 -66.07 0.20
N GLY A 10 39.07 -66.48 1.47
CA GLY A 10 38.31 -65.94 2.61
C GLY A 10 38.63 -64.47 2.90
N VAL A 11 39.90 -64.05 2.81
CA VAL A 11 40.29 -62.64 2.96
C VAL A 11 39.80 -61.79 1.80
N LEU A 12 39.86 -62.29 0.54
CA LEU A 12 39.30 -61.62 -0.62
C LEU A 12 37.76 -61.46 -0.48
N TRP A 13 37.07 -62.49 0.01
CA TRP A 13 35.62 -62.45 0.21
C TRP A 13 35.24 -61.46 1.32
N LEU A 14 36.01 -61.39 2.40
CA LEU A 14 35.85 -60.42 3.50
C LEU A 14 36.17 -59.00 3.02
N CYS A 15 37.21 -58.78 2.22
CA CYS A 15 37.53 -57.51 1.62
C CYS A 15 36.44 -57.05 0.60
N CYS A 16 35.91 -57.97 -0.22
CA CYS A 16 34.77 -57.66 -1.08
C CYS A 16 33.49 -57.37 -0.29
N TRP A 17 33.26 -58.04 0.84
CA TRP A 17 32.09 -57.78 1.67
C TRP A 17 32.22 -56.44 2.44
N LEU A 18 33.43 -56.07 2.89
CA LEU A 18 33.72 -54.77 3.48
C LEU A 18 33.70 -53.64 2.41
N ALA A 19 34.03 -53.90 1.16
CA ALA A 19 33.96 -52.95 0.07
C ALA A 19 32.50 -52.72 -0.40
N SER A 20 31.62 -53.72 -0.27
CA SER A 20 30.21 -53.61 -0.68
C SER A 20 29.29 -52.92 0.37
N THR A 21 29.80 -52.65 1.58
CA THR A 21 29.05 -51.93 2.62
C THR A 21 29.24 -50.41 2.55
N GLY A 22 29.94 -49.89 1.55
CA GLY A 22 30.23 -48.47 1.34
C GLY A 22 29.28 -47.76 0.34
N GLU A 23 28.09 -48.29 0.06
CA GLU A 23 27.04 -47.47 -0.53
C GLU A 23 26.59 -46.46 0.51
N SER A 24 27.11 -45.24 0.40
CA SER A 24 26.56 -44.12 1.14
C SER A 24 25.07 -44.06 0.73
N GLN A 25 24.18 -44.55 1.60
CA GLN A 25 22.74 -44.29 1.41
C GLN A 25 22.62 -42.79 1.27
N ILE A 26 22.21 -42.34 0.05
CA ILE A 26 21.89 -40.94 -0.16
C ILE A 26 20.79 -40.60 0.84
N GLU A 27 21.15 -39.77 1.82
CA GLU A 27 20.24 -39.41 2.89
C GLU A 27 19.00 -38.73 2.30
N TYR A 28 17.83 -39.28 2.54
CA TYR A 28 16.56 -38.70 2.06
C TYR A 28 16.24 -37.41 2.80
N LEU A 29 16.37 -36.28 2.09
CA LEU A 29 16.12 -34.95 2.60
C LEU A 29 14.62 -34.61 2.44
N ARG A 30 13.83 -34.90 3.49
CA ARG A 30 12.36 -34.67 3.46
C ARG A 30 11.98 -33.21 3.17
N TYR A 31 12.78 -32.25 3.60
CA TYR A 31 12.51 -30.85 3.36
C TYR A 31 12.60 -30.47 1.86
N LYS A 32 13.34 -31.21 1.05
CA LYS A 32 13.46 -31.01 -0.40
C LYS A 32 12.34 -31.69 -1.20
N ASP A 33 11.59 -32.59 -0.57
CA ASP A 33 10.49 -33.28 -1.27
C ASP A 33 9.19 -32.47 -1.21
N PRO A 34 8.71 -31.91 -2.35
CA PRO A 34 7.51 -31.10 -2.40
C PRO A 34 6.21 -31.89 -2.10
N LYS A 35 6.27 -33.23 -2.09
CA LYS A 35 5.14 -34.09 -1.73
C LYS A 35 4.92 -34.19 -0.23
N GLN A 36 5.92 -33.82 0.58
CA GLN A 36 5.79 -33.81 2.02
C GLN A 36 4.99 -32.57 2.50
N PRO A 37 4.16 -32.72 3.53
CA PRO A 37 3.46 -31.59 4.15
C PRO A 37 4.45 -30.54 4.66
N VAL A 38 4.13 -29.24 4.47
CA VAL A 38 4.99 -28.11 4.90
C VAL A 38 5.46 -28.24 6.35
N PRO A 39 4.62 -28.59 7.36
CA PRO A 39 5.10 -28.75 8.73
C PRO A 39 6.13 -29.88 8.90
N THR A 40 6.08 -30.92 8.07
CA THR A 40 7.07 -32.01 8.07
C THR A 40 8.38 -31.52 7.49
N ARG A 41 8.33 -30.76 6.41
CA ARG A 41 9.51 -30.16 5.76
C ARG A 41 10.21 -29.17 6.69
N VAL A 42 9.48 -28.30 7.36
CA VAL A 42 10.02 -27.35 8.34
C VAL A 42 10.76 -28.08 9.46
N ARG A 43 10.14 -29.09 10.08
CA ARG A 43 10.78 -29.87 11.16
C ARG A 43 12.04 -30.61 10.71
N ASP A 44 12.01 -31.24 9.53
CA ASP A 44 13.17 -31.93 8.97
C ASP A 44 14.33 -30.97 8.72
N LEU A 45 14.05 -29.78 8.12
CA LEU A 45 15.07 -28.77 7.88
C LEU A 45 15.66 -28.24 9.19
N MET A 46 14.81 -27.84 10.15
CA MET A 46 15.25 -27.31 11.45
C MET A 46 16.12 -28.28 12.23
N SER A 47 15.83 -29.59 12.18
CA SER A 47 16.63 -30.62 12.86
C SER A 47 18.04 -30.76 12.30
N ARG A 48 18.29 -30.23 11.09
CA ARG A 48 19.61 -30.27 10.42
C ARG A 48 20.39 -28.97 10.56
N MET A 49 19.75 -27.88 10.99
CA MET A 49 20.35 -26.55 11.09
C MET A 49 21.23 -26.41 12.32
N THR A 50 22.42 -25.81 12.15
CA THR A 50 23.25 -25.32 13.24
C THR A 50 22.67 -24.03 13.82
N LEU A 51 23.21 -23.60 14.99
CA LEU A 51 22.83 -22.33 15.60
C LEU A 51 23.12 -21.15 14.66
N GLU A 52 24.25 -21.16 14.00
CA GLU A 52 24.70 -20.12 13.08
C GLU A 52 23.75 -20.02 11.86
N GLU A 53 23.33 -21.15 11.31
CA GLU A 53 22.35 -21.20 10.23
C GLU A 53 20.97 -20.70 10.68
N LYS A 54 20.54 -21.02 11.89
CA LYS A 54 19.29 -20.50 12.47
C LYS A 54 19.33 -18.99 12.64
N ILE A 55 20.39 -18.46 13.23
CA ILE A 55 20.56 -17.02 13.44
C ILE A 55 20.65 -16.29 12.09
N GLY A 56 21.37 -16.83 11.12
CA GLY A 56 21.43 -16.25 9.77
C GLY A 56 20.05 -16.08 9.12
N GLN A 57 19.12 -17.04 9.34
CA GLN A 57 17.75 -16.91 8.84
C GLN A 57 16.95 -15.78 9.49
N MET A 58 17.31 -15.34 10.68
CA MET A 58 16.67 -14.25 11.41
C MET A 58 17.15 -12.86 10.98
N VAL A 59 18.07 -12.76 10.02
CA VAL A 59 18.69 -11.51 9.57
C VAL A 59 18.15 -11.08 8.22
N GLN A 60 17.79 -9.79 8.12
CA GLN A 60 17.52 -9.12 6.86
C GLN A 60 18.51 -7.96 6.66
N ILE A 61 19.20 -7.94 5.51
CA ILE A 61 20.23 -6.95 5.17
C ILE A 61 19.87 -6.13 3.94
N ASP A 62 20.44 -4.92 3.82
CA ASP A 62 20.29 -4.11 2.60
C ASP A 62 21.10 -4.72 1.43
N ARG A 63 20.58 -4.58 0.23
CA ARG A 63 21.21 -5.07 -1.01
C ARG A 63 22.64 -4.54 -1.22
N SER A 64 22.94 -3.34 -0.72
CA SER A 64 24.25 -2.71 -0.91
C SER A 64 25.40 -3.44 -0.20
N VAL A 65 25.07 -4.24 0.84
CA VAL A 65 26.05 -5.10 1.56
C VAL A 65 25.87 -6.58 1.22
N ALA A 66 24.85 -6.94 0.42
CA ALA A 66 24.61 -8.31 -0.02
C ALA A 66 25.46 -8.67 -1.24
N ASN A 67 25.97 -9.90 -1.27
CA ASN A 67 26.58 -10.54 -2.43
C ASN A 67 26.54 -12.05 -2.28
N ALA A 68 26.84 -12.81 -3.31
CA ALA A 68 26.76 -14.27 -3.29
C ALA A 68 27.59 -14.90 -2.15
N ASN A 69 28.76 -14.36 -1.85
CA ASN A 69 29.60 -14.89 -0.77
C ASN A 69 28.99 -14.64 0.62
N VAL A 70 28.47 -13.44 0.89
CA VAL A 70 27.75 -13.10 2.13
C VAL A 70 26.55 -14.02 2.32
N MET A 71 25.76 -14.23 1.26
CA MET A 71 24.59 -15.11 1.32
C MET A 71 24.98 -16.55 1.65
N LYS A 72 26.07 -17.05 1.07
CA LYS A 72 26.59 -18.41 1.26
C LYS A 72 27.18 -18.62 2.66
N THR A 73 27.95 -17.67 3.18
CA THR A 73 28.76 -17.86 4.39
C THR A 73 28.08 -17.38 5.66
N SER A 74 27.19 -16.39 5.58
CA SER A 74 26.45 -15.85 6.73
C SER A 74 25.01 -16.36 6.81
N PHE A 75 24.59 -17.22 5.87
CA PHE A 75 23.27 -17.87 5.85
C PHE A 75 22.09 -16.90 5.90
N ILE A 76 22.24 -15.69 5.38
CA ILE A 76 21.29 -14.58 5.48
C ILE A 76 19.90 -15.00 4.98
N GLY A 77 18.90 -14.82 5.83
CA GLY A 77 17.53 -15.25 5.57
C GLY A 77 16.78 -14.34 4.60
N SER A 78 17.13 -13.05 4.57
CA SER A 78 16.43 -12.06 3.74
C SER A 78 17.35 -10.91 3.30
N VAL A 79 17.07 -10.37 2.10
CA VAL A 79 17.69 -9.14 1.59
C VAL A 79 16.57 -8.15 1.28
N LEU A 80 16.84 -6.86 1.34
CA LEU A 80 15.87 -5.83 0.98
C LEU A 80 16.48 -4.69 0.15
N SER A 81 15.60 -3.97 -0.56
CA SER A 81 15.86 -2.61 -1.00
C SER A 81 15.12 -1.64 -0.11
N GLY A 82 15.83 -0.76 0.58
CA GLY A 82 15.24 0.40 1.26
C GLY A 82 14.67 1.41 0.26
N GLY A 83 13.93 2.41 0.74
CA GLY A 83 13.31 3.43 -0.11
C GLY A 83 14.31 4.14 -1.01
N GLY A 84 14.15 4.01 -2.31
CA GLY A 84 15.04 4.58 -3.34
C GLY A 84 16.29 3.75 -3.66
N SER A 85 16.45 2.56 -3.09
CA SER A 85 17.56 1.66 -3.39
C SER A 85 17.25 0.81 -4.63
N GLU A 86 18.00 1.02 -5.72
CA GLU A 86 17.84 0.31 -7.00
C GLU A 86 19.19 -0.28 -7.50
N PRO A 87 19.20 -1.33 -8.33
CA PRO A 87 20.43 -1.94 -8.85
C PRO A 87 21.31 -0.95 -9.57
N LEU A 88 20.70 -0.14 -10.43
CA LEU A 88 21.30 0.96 -11.16
C LEU A 88 20.21 2.00 -11.47
N PRO A 89 20.54 3.27 -11.80
CA PRO A 89 19.56 4.29 -12.12
C PRO A 89 18.63 3.87 -13.26
N ARG A 90 17.30 3.89 -13.00
CA ARG A 90 16.27 3.46 -13.95
C ARG A 90 16.41 2.00 -14.38
N ALA A 91 16.79 1.12 -13.44
CA ALA A 91 16.94 -0.31 -13.68
C ALA A 91 15.72 -0.93 -14.39
N THR A 92 15.98 -1.77 -15.38
CA THR A 92 14.94 -2.57 -16.04
C THR A 92 14.48 -3.72 -15.14
N ALA A 93 13.36 -4.34 -15.48
CA ALA A 93 12.90 -5.54 -14.76
C ALA A 93 13.96 -6.66 -14.79
N GLU A 94 14.66 -6.83 -15.90
CA GLU A 94 15.73 -7.82 -16.05
C GLU A 94 16.95 -7.51 -15.17
N ASP A 95 17.31 -6.23 -14.98
CA ASP A 95 18.40 -5.83 -14.08
C ASP A 95 18.09 -6.24 -12.63
N TRP A 96 16.85 -6.05 -12.20
CA TRP A 96 16.37 -6.50 -10.90
C TRP A 96 16.42 -8.03 -10.77
N VAL A 97 15.88 -8.75 -11.73
CA VAL A 97 15.87 -10.22 -11.77
C VAL A 97 17.30 -10.77 -11.69
N ASN A 98 18.23 -10.21 -12.45
CA ASN A 98 19.61 -10.65 -12.47
C ASN A 98 20.29 -10.45 -11.10
N MET A 99 20.16 -9.26 -10.51
CA MET A 99 20.71 -8.96 -9.17
C MET A 99 20.15 -9.93 -8.11
N ILE A 100 18.85 -10.13 -8.09
CA ILE A 100 18.20 -11.00 -7.09
C ILE A 100 18.65 -12.45 -7.27
N ASN A 101 18.74 -12.92 -8.51
CA ASN A 101 19.18 -14.28 -8.81
C ASN A 101 20.65 -14.51 -8.40
N ASP A 102 21.52 -13.52 -8.49
CA ASP A 102 22.91 -13.65 -8.04
C ASP A 102 22.98 -13.84 -6.52
N PHE A 103 22.22 -13.08 -5.73
CA PHE A 103 22.10 -13.29 -4.29
C PHE A 103 21.52 -14.67 -3.97
N GLN A 104 20.47 -15.05 -4.69
CA GLN A 104 19.79 -16.32 -4.48
C GLN A 104 20.68 -17.53 -4.76
N LYS A 105 21.50 -17.50 -5.84
CA LYS A 105 22.49 -18.53 -6.14
C LYS A 105 23.46 -18.70 -4.97
N GLY A 106 23.96 -17.60 -4.39
CA GLY A 106 24.80 -17.67 -3.19
C GLY A 106 24.10 -18.33 -2.00
N ALA A 107 22.85 -18.02 -1.73
CA ALA A 107 22.07 -18.66 -0.66
C ALA A 107 21.89 -20.19 -0.93
N LEU A 108 21.61 -20.57 -2.16
CA LEU A 108 21.43 -21.97 -2.56
C LEU A 108 22.73 -22.79 -2.51
N GLU A 109 23.88 -22.15 -2.64
CA GLU A 109 25.19 -22.80 -2.48
C GLU A 109 25.60 -23.04 -1.02
N SER A 110 24.83 -22.57 -0.05
CA SER A 110 25.05 -22.90 1.36
C SER A 110 24.76 -24.38 1.63
N ARG A 111 25.25 -24.91 2.77
CA ARG A 111 25.17 -26.34 3.11
C ARG A 111 23.76 -26.93 2.99
N LEU A 112 22.74 -26.21 3.40
CA LEU A 112 21.33 -26.65 3.33
C LEU A 112 20.58 -26.10 2.12
N GLY A 113 21.13 -25.12 1.41
CA GLY A 113 20.53 -24.50 0.26
C GLY A 113 19.19 -23.84 0.58
N ILE A 114 19.10 -23.13 1.70
CA ILE A 114 17.88 -22.44 2.12
C ILE A 114 17.74 -21.16 1.29
N PRO A 115 16.66 -21.00 0.49
CA PRO A 115 16.49 -19.80 -0.32
C PRO A 115 16.27 -18.56 0.55
N MET A 116 16.81 -17.42 0.11
CA MET A 116 16.54 -16.13 0.73
C MET A 116 15.16 -15.58 0.32
N ILE A 117 14.61 -14.65 1.13
CA ILE A 117 13.47 -13.80 0.74
C ILE A 117 14.01 -12.43 0.33
N TYR A 118 13.56 -11.87 -0.79
CA TYR A 118 13.86 -10.48 -1.14
C TYR A 118 12.65 -9.59 -0.91
N GLY A 119 12.79 -8.49 -0.14
CA GLY A 119 11.73 -7.59 0.23
C GLY A 119 11.91 -6.18 -0.34
N ILE A 120 10.79 -5.47 -0.57
CA ILE A 120 10.76 -4.07 -1.01
C ILE A 120 9.48 -3.40 -0.51
N ASP A 121 9.50 -2.07 -0.35
CA ASP A 121 8.28 -1.29 -0.15
C ASP A 121 7.44 -1.23 -1.43
N ALA A 122 6.14 -1.50 -1.29
CA ALA A 122 5.16 -1.38 -2.35
C ALA A 122 3.85 -0.81 -1.78
N VAL A 123 3.93 0.40 -1.23
CA VAL A 123 2.86 1.02 -0.45
C VAL A 123 1.78 1.66 -1.31
N HIS A 124 2.06 1.97 -2.59
CA HIS A 124 1.09 2.46 -3.57
C HIS A 124 1.46 2.04 -5.02
N GLY A 125 1.56 0.74 -5.26
CA GLY A 125 2.12 0.12 -6.45
C GLY A 125 3.56 -0.30 -6.20
N HIS A 126 4.29 -0.67 -7.24
CA HIS A 126 5.72 -1.02 -7.14
C HIS A 126 6.59 0.25 -7.12
N ASN A 127 6.37 1.07 -6.11
CA ASN A 127 6.69 2.49 -6.06
C ASN A 127 8.18 2.86 -6.12
N ASN A 128 9.11 1.93 -5.84
CA ASN A 128 10.55 2.18 -5.91
C ASN A 128 11.16 1.86 -7.29
N VAL A 129 10.37 1.42 -8.26
CA VAL A 129 10.87 0.90 -9.53
C VAL A 129 10.47 1.82 -10.68
N TYR A 130 11.47 2.18 -11.50
CA TYR A 130 11.26 2.97 -12.71
C TYR A 130 10.27 2.28 -13.66
N ASN A 131 9.38 3.05 -14.27
CA ASN A 131 8.33 2.60 -15.17
C ASN A 131 7.17 1.79 -14.54
N ALA A 132 7.19 1.50 -13.24
CA ALA A 132 6.07 0.88 -12.56
C ALA A 132 4.85 1.80 -12.52
N THR A 133 3.65 1.21 -12.42
CA THR A 133 2.41 1.94 -12.20
C THR A 133 2.35 2.42 -10.75
N ILE A 134 2.22 3.73 -10.57
CA ILE A 134 2.05 4.33 -9.24
C ILE A 134 0.57 4.64 -9.03
N PHE A 135 -0.06 3.92 -8.11
CA PHE A 135 -1.45 4.11 -7.73
C PHE A 135 -1.63 5.30 -6.79
N PRO A 136 -2.86 5.83 -6.63
CA PRO A 136 -3.15 6.77 -5.56
C PRO A 136 -2.74 6.21 -4.20
N HIS A 137 -2.18 7.07 -3.33
CA HIS A 137 -1.91 6.69 -1.94
C HIS A 137 -3.19 6.33 -1.16
N ASN A 138 -3.04 5.60 -0.07
CA ASN A 138 -4.14 5.08 0.74
C ASN A 138 -5.14 6.16 1.18
N VAL A 139 -4.69 7.39 1.46
CA VAL A 139 -5.57 8.53 1.79
C VAL A 139 -6.62 8.78 0.70
N GLY A 140 -6.25 8.65 -0.57
CA GLY A 140 -7.17 8.74 -1.70
C GLY A 140 -8.05 7.49 -1.83
N LEU A 141 -7.46 6.29 -1.71
CA LEU A 141 -8.20 5.03 -1.81
C LEU A 141 -9.28 4.90 -0.73
N GLY A 142 -9.03 5.40 0.48
CA GLY A 142 -10.03 5.48 1.53
C GLY A 142 -11.25 6.36 1.19
N CYS A 143 -11.14 7.26 0.22
CA CYS A 143 -12.25 8.10 -0.25
C CYS A 143 -13.13 7.43 -1.31
N THR A 144 -12.72 6.31 -1.91
CA THR A 144 -13.45 5.62 -2.98
C THR A 144 -14.78 5.05 -2.51
N ARG A 145 -15.72 4.84 -3.43
CA ARG A 145 -17.06 4.28 -3.18
C ARG A 145 -17.35 3.15 -4.15
N GLN A 146 -17.95 2.10 -3.64
CA GLN A 146 -18.53 1.04 -4.46
C GLN A 146 -19.99 1.37 -4.77
N PHE A 147 -20.33 1.43 -6.04
CA PHE A 147 -21.72 1.45 -6.47
C PHE A 147 -22.23 0.01 -6.50
N LEU A 148 -23.06 -0.35 -5.54
CA LEU A 148 -23.78 -1.62 -5.58
C LEU A 148 -24.80 -1.53 -6.74
N SER A 149 -24.65 -2.36 -7.78
CA SER A 149 -25.64 -2.51 -8.81
C SER A 149 -26.97 -2.98 -8.20
N PRO A 150 -28.14 -2.55 -8.68
CA PRO A 150 -29.43 -2.95 -8.13
C PRO A 150 -29.76 -4.45 -8.29
N GLU A 151 -29.01 -5.18 -9.09
CA GLU A 151 -29.34 -6.53 -9.53
C GLU A 151 -29.44 -7.63 -8.44
N PRO A 152 -28.58 -7.68 -7.37
CA PRO A 152 -28.72 -8.75 -6.38
C PRO A 152 -29.95 -8.63 -5.48
N PHE A 153 -30.56 -7.45 -5.37
CA PHE A 153 -31.65 -7.19 -4.43
C PHE A 153 -33.06 -7.34 -5.01
N HIS A 154 -33.19 -7.69 -6.30
CA HIS A 154 -34.47 -7.78 -6.98
C HIS A 154 -35.39 -8.90 -6.47
N ARG A 155 -34.89 -9.83 -5.65
CA ARG A 155 -35.66 -11.00 -5.23
C ARG A 155 -36.12 -11.03 -3.76
N LEU A 156 -35.75 -10.07 -2.89
CA LEU A 156 -35.98 -10.32 -1.45
C LEU A 156 -36.75 -9.27 -0.63
N TYR A 157 -37.13 -8.10 -1.08
CA TYR A 157 -37.88 -7.18 -0.20
C TYR A 157 -38.93 -6.30 -0.88
N THR A 158 -40.09 -6.23 -0.25
CA THR A 158 -41.27 -5.44 -0.62
C THR A 158 -41.10 -3.93 -0.48
N TRP A 159 -41.75 -3.24 -1.31
CA TRP A 159 -41.84 -1.91 -1.87
C TRP A 159 -41.54 -0.64 -1.01
N VAL A 160 -41.53 -0.64 0.29
CA VAL A 160 -41.52 0.62 1.10
C VAL A 160 -40.19 0.96 1.80
N ARG A 161 -39.22 0.06 1.84
CA ARG A 161 -37.91 0.31 2.53
C ARG A 161 -36.69 0.35 1.62
N ARG A 162 -36.86 0.21 0.35
CA ARG A 162 -35.76 -0.01 -0.61
C ARG A 162 -34.87 1.20 -0.84
N GLU A 163 -35.45 2.38 -1.05
CA GLU A 163 -34.64 3.60 -1.34
C GLU A 163 -33.86 4.09 -0.12
N SER A 164 -34.40 3.99 1.08
CA SER A 164 -33.73 4.44 2.28
C SER A 164 -32.56 3.54 2.68
N LEU A 165 -32.74 2.21 2.58
CA LEU A 165 -31.65 1.25 2.86
C LEU A 165 -30.58 1.31 1.77
N TYR A 166 -30.95 1.44 0.49
CA TYR A 166 -29.99 1.60 -0.61
C TYR A 166 -29.19 2.89 -0.48
N LYS A 167 -29.83 4.02 -0.15
CA LYS A 167 -29.15 5.29 0.14
C LYS A 167 -28.23 5.19 1.35
N ILE A 168 -28.62 4.49 2.40
CA ILE A 168 -27.81 4.28 3.61
C ILE A 168 -26.61 3.36 3.30
N TYR A 169 -26.81 2.22 2.62
CA TYR A 169 -25.71 1.29 2.30
C TYR A 169 -24.74 1.86 1.27
N SER A 170 -25.22 2.54 0.23
CA SER A 170 -24.35 3.17 -0.77
C SER A 170 -23.58 4.38 -0.21
N GLN A 171 -24.05 4.97 0.86
CA GLN A 171 -23.39 6.09 1.54
C GLN A 171 -22.18 5.66 2.38
N PHE A 172 -22.08 4.38 2.78
CA PHE A 172 -21.09 3.90 3.74
C PHE A 172 -20.12 2.84 3.22
N SER A 173 -20.36 2.18 2.08
CA SER A 173 -19.40 1.19 1.58
C SER A 173 -18.27 1.85 0.80
N ARG A 174 -17.05 1.51 1.16
CA ARG A 174 -15.83 1.84 0.38
C ARG A 174 -15.73 0.92 -0.82
N ASP A 175 -14.65 0.99 -1.58
CA ASP A 175 -14.41 0.06 -2.70
C ASP A 175 -13.27 -0.93 -2.37
N PRO A 176 -13.51 -1.92 -1.47
CA PRO A 176 -12.52 -2.93 -1.13
C PRO A 176 -12.14 -3.82 -2.32
N ASN A 177 -13.04 -3.98 -3.29
CA ASN A 177 -12.75 -4.69 -4.53
C ASN A 177 -11.68 -3.97 -5.36
N LEU A 178 -11.74 -2.63 -5.43
CA LEU A 178 -10.69 -1.83 -6.06
C LEU A 178 -9.34 -2.04 -5.34
N ALA A 179 -9.32 -2.05 -4.01
CA ALA A 179 -8.10 -2.33 -3.25
C ALA A 179 -7.55 -3.72 -3.57
N GLN A 180 -8.39 -4.74 -3.67
CA GLN A 180 -7.99 -6.10 -4.05
C GLN A 180 -7.40 -6.13 -5.47
N ARG A 181 -8.01 -5.45 -6.45
CA ARG A 181 -7.50 -5.36 -7.83
C ARG A 181 -6.15 -4.63 -7.88
N ILE A 182 -5.99 -3.54 -7.13
CA ILE A 182 -4.71 -2.82 -7.00
C ILE A 182 -3.64 -3.73 -6.39
N GLY A 183 -3.97 -4.48 -5.33
CA GLY A 183 -3.05 -5.46 -4.74
C GLY A 183 -2.62 -6.54 -5.74
N ALA A 184 -3.54 -7.01 -6.60
CA ALA A 184 -3.22 -8.00 -7.62
C ALA A 184 -2.29 -7.45 -8.71
N ALA A 185 -2.53 -6.24 -9.20
CA ALA A 185 -1.68 -5.55 -10.16
C ALA A 185 -0.29 -5.26 -9.57
N THR A 186 -0.25 -4.76 -8.33
CA THR A 186 1.02 -4.54 -7.59
C THR A 186 1.83 -5.83 -7.47
N ALA A 187 1.18 -6.95 -7.12
CA ALA A 187 1.85 -8.25 -7.03
C ALA A 187 2.48 -8.67 -8.35
N LEU A 188 1.80 -8.49 -9.47
CA LEU A 188 2.33 -8.80 -10.80
C LEU A 188 3.55 -7.94 -11.15
N GLU A 189 3.48 -6.62 -10.93
CA GLU A 189 4.61 -5.72 -11.19
C GLU A 189 5.82 -6.01 -10.27
N VAL A 190 5.57 -6.33 -9.00
CA VAL A 190 6.63 -6.75 -8.06
C VAL A 190 7.26 -8.07 -8.50
N ARG A 191 6.45 -9.04 -8.92
CA ARG A 191 6.96 -10.31 -9.48
C ARG A 191 7.69 -10.13 -10.80
N ALA A 192 7.32 -9.14 -11.61
CA ALA A 192 8.02 -8.80 -12.85
C ALA A 192 9.49 -8.45 -12.62
N THR A 193 9.84 -7.91 -11.47
CA THR A 193 11.22 -7.62 -11.03
C THR A 193 11.85 -8.76 -10.22
N GLY A 194 11.18 -9.93 -10.14
CA GLY A 194 11.68 -11.11 -9.42
C GLY A 194 11.49 -11.07 -7.89
N ILE A 195 10.88 -10.03 -7.35
CA ILE A 195 10.71 -9.83 -5.90
C ILE A 195 9.49 -10.63 -5.40
N PRO A 196 9.64 -11.46 -4.34
CA PRO A 196 8.54 -12.27 -3.83
C PRO A 196 7.86 -11.72 -2.56
N TYR A 197 8.31 -10.58 -1.99
CA TYR A 197 7.87 -10.07 -0.70
C TYR A 197 7.76 -8.55 -0.70
N VAL A 198 6.67 -8.01 -0.14
CA VAL A 198 6.44 -6.57 -0.04
C VAL A 198 6.17 -6.14 1.41
N PHE A 199 6.72 -4.95 1.78
CA PHE A 199 6.40 -4.27 3.04
C PHE A 199 5.14 -3.43 2.87
N ALA A 200 4.02 -4.11 2.60
CA ALA A 200 2.69 -3.54 2.39
C ALA A 200 1.61 -4.57 2.76
N PRO A 201 0.42 -4.12 3.19
CA PRO A 201 -0.07 -2.74 3.29
C PRO A 201 0.29 -2.02 4.60
N CYS A 202 0.33 -0.67 4.53
CA CYS A 202 0.18 0.16 5.72
C CYS A 202 -1.31 0.14 6.13
N ILE A 203 -1.58 -0.28 7.37
CA ILE A 203 -2.93 -0.38 7.96
C ILE A 203 -3.06 0.43 9.26
N ALA A 204 -2.23 1.46 9.38
CA ALA A 204 -2.35 2.43 10.46
C ALA A 204 -3.68 3.20 10.36
N VAL A 205 -4.25 3.54 11.51
CA VAL A 205 -5.39 4.47 11.62
C VAL A 205 -4.84 5.84 12.02
N CYS A 206 -4.69 6.76 11.06
CA CYS A 206 -4.18 8.10 11.33
C CYS A 206 -5.23 8.94 12.06
N ARG A 207 -4.96 9.26 13.33
CA ARG A 207 -5.85 10.05 14.20
C ARG A 207 -5.49 11.53 14.24
N ASP A 208 -4.33 11.90 13.70
CA ASP A 208 -3.85 13.27 13.68
C ASP A 208 -3.15 13.59 12.36
N PRO A 209 -3.68 14.49 11.52
CA PRO A 209 -3.11 14.78 10.20
C PRO A 209 -1.75 15.46 10.24
N ARG A 210 -1.26 15.90 11.42
CA ARG A 210 0.10 16.43 11.58
C ARG A 210 1.16 15.36 11.38
N TRP A 211 0.80 14.08 11.49
CA TRP A 211 1.69 12.94 11.25
C TRP A 211 2.10 12.84 9.78
N GLY A 212 3.44 12.78 9.54
CA GLY A 212 4.01 12.76 8.20
C GLY A 212 3.67 11.52 7.36
N ARG A 213 3.17 10.45 7.98
CA ARG A 213 2.72 9.23 7.30
C ARG A 213 1.20 9.13 7.18
N CYS A 214 0.47 10.22 7.44
CA CYS A 214 -1.00 10.20 7.43
C CYS A 214 -1.56 9.74 6.07
N TYR A 215 -0.90 10.04 4.96
CA TYR A 215 -1.33 9.61 3.62
C TYR A 215 -1.20 8.11 3.38
N GLU A 216 -0.38 7.40 4.16
CA GLU A 216 -0.26 5.95 4.10
C GLU A 216 -1.45 5.23 4.80
N SER A 217 -2.30 5.98 5.51
CA SER A 217 -3.51 5.50 6.18
C SER A 217 -4.74 5.73 5.31
N TYR A 218 -5.60 4.72 5.17
CA TYR A 218 -6.85 4.83 4.42
C TYR A 218 -7.86 5.79 5.07
N SER A 219 -7.89 5.89 6.40
CA SER A 219 -8.91 6.67 7.12
C SER A 219 -8.53 6.97 8.58
N GLU A 220 -9.25 7.92 9.17
CA GLU A 220 -9.34 8.10 10.64
C GLU A 220 -10.32 7.10 11.28
N ASP A 221 -11.21 6.48 10.49
CA ASP A 221 -12.15 5.47 10.95
C ASP A 221 -11.55 4.06 10.80
N PRO A 222 -11.39 3.31 11.90
CA PRO A 222 -10.82 1.96 11.88
C PRO A 222 -11.59 0.96 11.02
N LYS A 223 -12.91 1.15 10.84
CA LYS A 223 -13.72 0.26 9.99
C LYS A 223 -13.33 0.36 8.52
N ILE A 224 -13.06 1.57 8.04
CA ILE A 224 -12.59 1.77 6.66
C ILE A 224 -11.23 1.13 6.47
N VAL A 225 -10.29 1.34 7.40
CA VAL A 225 -8.97 0.72 7.33
C VAL A 225 -9.09 -0.81 7.33
N GLN A 226 -10.00 -1.36 8.12
CA GLN A 226 -10.29 -2.79 8.15
C GLN A 226 -10.87 -3.30 6.81
N GLU A 227 -11.84 -2.61 6.21
CA GLU A 227 -12.40 -2.96 4.89
C GLU A 227 -11.31 -2.97 3.79
N MET A 228 -10.39 -2.00 3.81
CA MET A 228 -9.34 -1.88 2.81
C MET A 228 -8.22 -2.93 2.95
N THR A 229 -8.20 -3.76 4.00
CA THR A 229 -7.30 -4.92 4.08
C THR A 229 -7.56 -5.97 3.00
N GLU A 230 -8.62 -5.81 2.17
CA GLU A 230 -8.82 -6.59 0.93
C GLU A 230 -7.66 -6.47 -0.09
N ILE A 231 -6.79 -5.50 0.07
CA ILE A 231 -5.52 -5.46 -0.69
C ILE A 231 -4.65 -6.72 -0.43
N ILE A 232 -4.73 -7.33 0.76
CA ILE A 232 -3.94 -8.52 1.13
C ILE A 232 -4.28 -9.73 0.24
N PRO A 233 -5.54 -10.17 0.09
CA PRO A 233 -5.86 -11.23 -0.88
C PRO A 233 -5.56 -10.81 -2.33
N GLY A 234 -5.51 -9.52 -2.65
CA GLY A 234 -4.96 -9.04 -3.93
C GLY A 234 -3.48 -9.39 -4.08
N LEU A 235 -2.66 -9.03 -3.10
CA LEU A 235 -1.22 -9.28 -3.06
C LEU A 235 -0.89 -10.77 -2.99
N GLN A 236 -1.53 -11.51 -2.08
CA GLN A 236 -1.19 -12.89 -1.74
C GLN A 236 -2.04 -13.96 -2.45
N GLY A 237 -3.19 -13.58 -3.01
CA GLY A 237 -4.24 -14.52 -3.44
C GLY A 237 -5.24 -14.80 -2.31
N SER A 238 -6.44 -15.22 -2.68
CA SER A 238 -7.49 -15.58 -1.72
C SER A 238 -7.16 -16.90 -1.03
N ILE A 239 -7.29 -16.93 0.30
CA ILE A 239 -7.04 -18.15 1.08
C ILE A 239 -8.06 -19.23 0.74
N PRO A 240 -7.66 -20.51 0.64
CA PRO A 240 -8.59 -21.63 0.49
C PRO A 240 -9.57 -21.71 1.67
N ALA A 241 -10.81 -22.14 1.40
CA ALA A 241 -11.88 -22.20 2.39
C ALA A 241 -11.54 -23.02 3.67
N ASN A 242 -10.66 -24.02 3.53
CA ASN A 242 -10.24 -24.89 4.64
C ASN A 242 -8.96 -24.44 5.34
N SER A 243 -8.46 -23.23 5.06
CA SER A 243 -7.24 -22.71 5.67
C SER A 243 -7.44 -22.47 7.17
N ARG A 244 -6.40 -22.79 7.96
CA ARG A 244 -6.41 -22.54 9.40
C ARG A 244 -6.21 -21.05 9.65
N LYS A 245 -7.04 -20.47 10.53
CA LYS A 245 -6.91 -19.07 10.95
C LYS A 245 -5.49 -18.79 11.48
N GLY A 246 -4.91 -17.69 11.04
CA GLY A 246 -3.60 -17.20 11.45
C GLY A 246 -2.41 -17.80 10.67
N PHE A 247 -2.63 -18.81 9.82
CA PHE A 247 -1.57 -19.36 8.97
C PHE A 247 -1.38 -18.47 7.74
N PRO A 248 -0.10 -18.21 7.34
CA PRO A 248 0.21 -17.45 6.14
C PRO A 248 -0.24 -18.19 4.88
N TYR A 249 -0.60 -17.44 3.84
CA TYR A 249 -0.96 -17.99 2.54
C TYR A 249 -0.40 -17.13 1.40
N VAL A 250 0.21 -17.75 0.39
CA VAL A 250 0.62 -17.09 -0.86
C VAL A 250 0.26 -17.98 -2.04
N GLY A 251 -0.52 -17.45 -2.97
CA GLY A 251 -1.16 -18.18 -4.07
C GLY A 251 -0.32 -18.28 -5.36
N GLY A 252 0.88 -18.84 -5.29
CA GLY A 252 1.69 -19.17 -6.50
C GLY A 252 2.57 -18.05 -7.02
N LYS A 253 3.06 -18.20 -8.27
CA LYS A 253 4.16 -17.40 -8.84
C LYS A 253 3.82 -15.95 -9.18
N THR A 254 2.54 -15.61 -9.33
CA THR A 254 2.06 -14.27 -9.66
C THR A 254 1.69 -13.44 -8.43
N LYS A 255 1.91 -14.00 -7.23
CA LYS A 255 1.58 -13.38 -5.95
C LYS A 255 2.83 -13.16 -5.11
N VAL A 256 2.71 -12.27 -4.13
CA VAL A 256 3.81 -11.90 -3.22
C VAL A 256 3.36 -12.08 -1.77
N ALA A 257 4.28 -12.34 -0.86
CA ALA A 257 4.01 -12.27 0.56
C ALA A 257 3.77 -10.81 0.96
N ALA A 258 2.74 -10.55 1.76
CA ALA A 258 2.40 -9.24 2.27
C ALA A 258 2.87 -9.05 3.72
N CYS A 259 3.06 -7.79 4.11
CA CYS A 259 3.44 -7.38 5.46
C CYS A 259 2.49 -6.30 5.98
N ALA A 260 1.66 -6.63 6.97
CA ALA A 260 0.84 -5.63 7.63
C ALA A 260 1.68 -4.76 8.57
N LYS A 261 1.63 -3.41 8.38
CA LYS A 261 2.51 -2.50 9.10
C LYS A 261 1.82 -1.19 9.52
N HIS A 262 2.31 -0.54 10.61
CA HIS A 262 3.32 -0.97 11.58
C HIS A 262 2.64 -1.32 12.90
N PHE A 263 2.86 -2.50 13.40
CA PHE A 263 2.24 -3.02 14.61
C PHE A 263 2.89 -2.42 15.85
N VAL A 264 2.20 -1.60 16.67
CA VAL A 264 0.81 -1.13 16.56
C VAL A 264 0.70 0.26 17.17
N GLY A 265 -0.20 1.08 16.59
CA GLY A 265 -0.55 2.38 17.16
C GLY A 265 0.22 3.56 16.58
N ASP A 266 1.03 3.36 15.53
CA ASP A 266 1.83 4.39 14.85
C ASP A 266 1.00 5.61 14.37
N GLY A 267 -0.24 5.39 13.91
CA GLY A 267 -1.16 6.46 13.50
C GLY A 267 -1.85 7.21 14.66
N GLY A 268 -1.59 6.83 15.90
CA GLY A 268 -2.18 7.44 17.12
C GLY A 268 -1.16 8.18 18.02
N THR A 269 0.03 8.47 17.51
CA THR A 269 1.08 9.12 18.30
C THR A 269 0.68 10.54 18.74
N THR A 270 1.14 10.91 19.91
CA THR A 270 0.83 12.22 20.52
C THR A 270 1.26 13.37 19.61
N LYS A 271 0.30 14.25 19.28
CA LYS A 271 0.45 15.41 18.38
C LYS A 271 0.86 15.04 16.95
N GLY A 272 0.64 13.79 16.52
CA GLY A 272 1.03 13.31 15.20
C GLY A 272 2.55 13.29 14.95
N ILE A 273 3.37 13.24 15.99
CA ILE A 273 4.83 13.17 15.85
C ILE A 273 5.20 11.74 15.47
N ASN A 274 5.88 11.56 14.34
CA ASN A 274 6.31 10.26 13.86
C ASN A 274 7.19 9.53 14.88
N GLU A 275 7.02 8.22 15.04
CA GLU A 275 7.79 7.34 15.95
C GLU A 275 7.64 7.65 17.44
N ASN A 276 6.75 8.55 17.82
CA ASN A 276 6.54 8.96 19.20
C ASN A 276 5.65 7.97 19.98
N ASN A 277 5.20 8.38 21.16
CA ASN A 277 4.38 7.58 22.06
C ASN A 277 2.88 7.73 21.74
N THR A 278 2.21 6.61 21.59
CA THR A 278 0.74 6.53 21.53
C THR A 278 0.22 6.34 22.94
N VAL A 279 -0.50 7.36 23.42
CA VAL A 279 -1.08 7.37 24.77
C VAL A 279 -2.57 7.09 24.67
N ILE A 280 -2.93 5.85 24.91
CA ILE A 280 -4.33 5.38 24.82
C ILE A 280 -4.50 4.15 25.73
N ASP A 281 -5.68 4.01 26.32
CA ASP A 281 -6.01 2.83 27.11
C ASP A 281 -6.12 1.55 26.26
N TRP A 282 -6.23 0.43 26.93
CA TRP A 282 -6.36 -0.88 26.27
C TRP A 282 -7.60 -0.96 25.38
N HIS A 283 -8.73 -0.41 25.81
CA HIS A 283 -9.97 -0.41 25.04
C HIS A 283 -9.80 0.39 23.73
N GLY A 284 -9.23 1.58 23.82
CA GLY A 284 -8.94 2.42 22.66
C GLY A 284 -7.94 1.75 21.69
N LEU A 285 -6.88 1.13 22.21
CA LEU A 285 -5.94 0.38 21.37
C LEU A 285 -6.65 -0.74 20.60
N LEU A 286 -7.50 -1.52 21.27
CA LEU A 286 -8.23 -2.62 20.65
C LEU A 286 -9.30 -2.15 19.66
N SER A 287 -9.99 -1.04 19.93
CA SER A 287 -11.10 -0.59 19.09
C SER A 287 -10.64 0.24 17.88
N ILE A 288 -9.49 0.91 17.98
CA ILE A 288 -9.00 1.81 16.92
C ILE A 288 -7.88 1.16 16.12
N HIS A 289 -6.84 0.66 16.76
CA HIS A 289 -5.61 0.27 16.07
C HIS A 289 -5.48 -1.23 15.77
N MET A 290 -6.27 -2.10 16.42
CA MET A 290 -6.19 -3.55 16.25
C MET A 290 -7.10 -4.17 15.18
N PRO A 291 -8.26 -3.60 14.80
CA PRO A 291 -9.21 -4.31 13.93
C PRO A 291 -8.62 -4.73 12.59
N ALA A 292 -7.84 -3.84 11.95
CA ALA A 292 -7.21 -4.13 10.67
C ALA A 292 -6.15 -5.25 10.76
N TYR A 293 -5.42 -5.37 11.89
CA TYR A 293 -4.49 -6.49 12.10
C TYR A 293 -5.22 -7.82 12.29
N SER A 294 -6.29 -7.83 13.08
CA SER A 294 -7.12 -9.02 13.26
C SER A 294 -7.68 -9.53 11.93
N ASP A 295 -8.13 -8.61 11.08
CA ASP A 295 -8.66 -8.91 9.77
C ASP A 295 -7.58 -9.38 8.78
N SER A 296 -6.41 -8.73 8.80
CA SER A 296 -5.24 -9.14 8.01
C SER A 296 -4.79 -10.57 8.34
N ILE A 297 -4.82 -10.95 9.62
CA ILE A 297 -4.49 -12.30 10.07
C ILE A 297 -5.54 -13.32 9.57
N ILE A 298 -6.82 -12.96 9.60
CA ILE A 298 -7.90 -13.80 9.03
C ILE A 298 -7.69 -13.99 7.53
N LYS A 299 -7.20 -12.97 6.82
CA LYS A 299 -6.89 -13.00 5.38
C LYS A 299 -5.55 -13.67 5.06
N GLY A 300 -4.88 -14.25 6.05
CA GLY A 300 -3.67 -15.04 5.87
C GLY A 300 -2.41 -14.23 5.58
N VAL A 301 -2.30 -12.99 6.11
CA VAL A 301 -1.11 -12.17 5.95
C VAL A 301 0.15 -12.92 6.37
N SER A 302 1.21 -12.82 5.57
CA SER A 302 2.43 -13.61 5.76
C SER A 302 3.30 -13.08 6.87
N THR A 303 3.36 -11.76 7.04
CA THR A 303 4.24 -11.11 8.01
C THR A 303 3.58 -9.89 8.64
N VAL A 304 4.10 -9.51 9.81
CA VAL A 304 3.71 -8.28 10.52
C VAL A 304 4.99 -7.53 10.90
N MET A 305 5.07 -6.25 10.53
CA MET A 305 6.21 -5.40 10.88
C MET A 305 5.89 -4.57 12.12
N VAL A 306 6.83 -4.55 13.07
CA VAL A 306 6.71 -3.83 14.34
C VAL A 306 6.94 -2.32 14.13
N SER A 307 6.15 -1.48 14.79
CA SER A 307 6.28 -0.02 14.73
C SER A 307 7.48 0.50 15.52
N TYR A 308 8.05 1.61 15.07
CA TYR A 308 9.02 2.39 15.87
C TYR A 308 8.40 3.05 17.10
N SER A 309 7.08 3.29 17.10
CA SER A 309 6.38 3.99 18.17
C SER A 309 6.40 3.24 19.50
N SER A 310 6.00 3.94 20.55
CA SER A 310 5.73 3.34 21.86
C SER A 310 4.22 3.30 22.12
N TRP A 311 3.77 2.39 22.95
CA TRP A 311 2.44 2.42 23.55
C TRP A 311 2.60 2.62 25.05
N ASN A 312 2.02 3.73 25.57
CA ASN A 312 2.10 4.12 26.99
C ASN A 312 3.52 4.03 27.56
N GLY A 313 4.50 4.47 26.77
CA GLY A 313 5.91 4.54 27.15
C GLY A 313 6.75 3.28 26.83
N VAL A 314 6.14 2.16 26.45
CA VAL A 314 6.85 0.93 26.11
C VAL A 314 7.09 0.88 24.59
N ARG A 315 8.37 0.86 24.17
CA ARG A 315 8.74 0.72 22.74
C ARG A 315 8.23 -0.60 22.18
N MET A 316 7.59 -0.53 20.98
CA MET A 316 6.92 -1.70 20.41
C MET A 316 7.89 -2.87 20.13
N HIS A 317 9.13 -2.60 19.70
CA HIS A 317 10.15 -3.63 19.48
C HIS A 317 10.58 -4.39 20.77
N ALA A 318 10.27 -3.86 21.95
CA ALA A 318 10.49 -4.52 23.25
C ALA A 318 9.17 -4.88 23.96
N ASN A 319 8.02 -4.71 23.32
CA ASN A 319 6.71 -4.93 23.93
C ASN A 319 6.28 -6.41 23.81
N ARG A 320 6.73 -7.25 24.72
CA ARG A 320 6.42 -8.68 24.75
C ARG A 320 4.92 -8.97 24.88
N ASP A 321 4.19 -8.14 25.64
CA ASP A 321 2.76 -8.35 25.88
C ASP A 321 1.95 -8.19 24.59
N LEU A 322 2.30 -7.22 23.75
CA LEU A 322 1.63 -7.01 22.48
C LEU A 322 2.16 -7.94 21.37
N VAL A 323 3.48 -8.10 21.24
CA VAL A 323 4.07 -8.89 20.15
C VAL A 323 3.89 -10.39 20.40
N THR A 324 4.27 -10.91 21.55
CA THR A 324 4.10 -12.33 21.85
C THR A 324 2.72 -12.61 22.44
N GLY A 325 2.32 -11.88 23.47
CA GLY A 325 1.09 -12.16 24.22
C GLY A 325 -0.15 -11.97 23.35
N PHE A 326 -0.28 -10.83 22.71
CA PHE A 326 -1.48 -10.53 21.95
C PHE A 326 -1.40 -11.03 20.50
N LEU A 327 -0.42 -10.58 19.71
CA LEU A 327 -0.33 -10.93 18.28
C LEU A 327 -0.13 -12.43 18.06
N LYS A 328 0.91 -13.04 18.66
CA LYS A 328 1.21 -14.45 18.44
C LYS A 328 0.26 -15.39 19.19
N ASN A 329 -0.04 -15.10 20.49
CA ASN A 329 -0.76 -16.04 21.33
C ASN A 329 -2.27 -15.82 21.30
N THR A 330 -2.77 -14.57 21.37
CA THR A 330 -4.22 -14.29 21.37
C THR A 330 -4.79 -14.31 19.96
N LEU A 331 -4.22 -13.57 19.02
CA LEU A 331 -4.66 -13.56 17.62
C LEU A 331 -4.24 -14.81 16.85
N LYS A 332 -3.36 -15.65 17.42
CA LYS A 332 -2.86 -16.91 16.81
C LYS A 332 -2.09 -16.71 15.51
N PHE A 333 -1.42 -15.57 15.36
CA PHE A 333 -0.60 -15.31 14.18
C PHE A 333 0.56 -16.33 14.06
N LYS A 334 0.68 -16.97 12.89
CA LYS A 334 1.65 -18.04 12.60
C LYS A 334 2.72 -17.64 11.58
N GLY A 335 2.56 -16.52 10.88
CA GLY A 335 3.65 -15.92 10.10
C GLY A 335 4.77 -15.39 10.99
N PHE A 336 5.78 -14.76 10.40
CA PHE A 336 6.87 -14.17 11.20
C PHE A 336 6.65 -12.67 11.45
N VAL A 337 7.16 -12.23 12.59
CA VAL A 337 7.21 -10.82 13.00
C VAL A 337 8.58 -10.26 12.63
N ILE A 338 8.60 -9.15 11.88
CA ILE A 338 9.83 -8.48 11.46
C ILE A 338 9.96 -7.10 12.14
N SER A 339 11.18 -6.69 12.48
CA SER A 339 11.45 -5.32 12.89
C SER A 339 11.35 -4.36 11.69
N ASP A 340 11.20 -3.07 11.93
CA ASP A 340 11.42 -2.03 10.94
C ASP A 340 12.92 -1.73 10.79
N TRP A 341 13.31 -0.86 9.83
CA TRP A 341 14.68 -0.48 9.50
C TRP A 341 15.44 0.06 10.72
N GLN A 342 16.48 -0.65 11.16
CA GLN A 342 17.22 -0.33 12.39
C GLN A 342 16.31 -0.11 13.61
N GLY A 343 15.14 -0.76 13.66
CA GLY A 343 14.12 -0.53 14.68
C GLY A 343 14.56 -0.91 16.09
N ILE A 344 15.39 -1.96 16.20
CA ILE A 344 15.92 -2.39 17.50
C ILE A 344 16.99 -1.44 18.05
N ASP A 345 17.71 -0.71 17.19
CA ASP A 345 18.73 0.26 17.57
C ASP A 345 18.16 1.36 18.45
N ARG A 346 16.88 1.71 18.22
CA ARG A 346 16.12 2.78 18.90
C ARG A 346 15.57 2.37 20.27
N LEU A 347 15.86 1.15 20.73
CA LEU A 347 15.49 0.72 22.09
C LEU A 347 16.34 1.38 23.17
N THR A 348 17.49 1.93 22.80
CA THR A 348 18.37 2.70 23.70
C THR A 348 18.48 4.16 23.27
N SER A 349 18.88 5.02 24.20
CA SER A 349 19.13 6.43 23.94
C SER A 349 20.55 6.79 24.48
N PRO A 350 21.48 7.22 23.62
CA PRO A 350 21.38 7.30 22.16
C PRO A 350 21.09 5.92 21.50
N PRO A 351 20.58 5.90 20.25
CA PRO A 351 20.39 4.66 19.52
C PRO A 351 21.68 3.81 19.49
N SER A 352 21.55 2.51 19.64
CA SER A 352 22.64 1.52 19.69
C SER A 352 23.66 1.68 20.83
N SER A 353 23.40 2.54 21.85
CA SER A 353 24.33 2.72 23.00
C SER A 353 24.54 1.45 23.83
N ASN A 354 23.59 0.51 23.79
CA ASN A 354 23.73 -0.84 24.30
C ASN A 354 23.04 -1.82 23.32
N TYR A 355 23.73 -2.13 22.24
CA TYR A 355 23.16 -2.94 21.16
C TYR A 355 22.83 -4.37 21.59
N THR A 356 23.68 -4.99 22.45
CA THR A 356 23.41 -6.33 22.97
C THR A 356 22.09 -6.38 23.76
N TYR A 357 21.79 -5.35 24.57
CA TYR A 357 20.48 -5.21 25.23
C TYR A 357 19.36 -5.06 24.20
N SER A 358 19.56 -4.27 23.15
CA SER A 358 18.56 -4.10 22.09
C SER A 358 18.24 -5.42 21.38
N VAL A 359 19.25 -6.24 21.08
CA VAL A 359 19.08 -7.58 20.54
C VAL A 359 18.29 -8.46 21.50
N GLN A 360 18.71 -8.53 22.78
CA GLN A 360 18.02 -9.32 23.79
C GLN A 360 16.56 -8.94 23.92
N ALA A 361 16.27 -7.66 24.17
CA ALA A 361 14.91 -7.17 24.43
C ALA A 361 13.97 -7.41 23.24
N SER A 362 14.44 -7.22 22.00
CA SER A 362 13.62 -7.43 20.81
C SER A 362 13.32 -8.91 20.53
N ILE A 363 14.32 -9.78 20.67
CA ILE A 363 14.12 -11.22 20.46
C ILE A 363 13.22 -11.82 21.55
N GLU A 364 13.41 -11.43 22.81
CA GLU A 364 12.54 -11.86 23.92
C GLU A 364 11.11 -11.31 23.79
N ALA A 365 10.94 -10.11 23.21
CA ALA A 365 9.61 -9.57 22.90
C ALA A 365 8.88 -10.39 21.84
N GLY A 366 9.59 -11.12 20.99
CA GLY A 366 8.98 -11.97 19.97
C GLY A 366 9.24 -11.55 18.53
N VAL A 367 10.19 -10.64 18.26
CA VAL A 367 10.65 -10.36 16.91
C VAL A 367 11.37 -11.57 16.34
N ASP A 368 10.99 -12.00 15.14
CA ASP A 368 11.52 -13.23 14.51
C ASP A 368 12.62 -12.93 13.49
N MET A 369 12.42 -11.88 12.67
CA MET A 369 13.42 -11.41 11.71
C MET A 369 13.77 -9.96 12.03
N VAL A 370 15.06 -9.64 12.05
CA VAL A 370 15.53 -8.29 12.36
C VAL A 370 16.09 -7.64 11.10
N MET A 371 15.57 -6.46 10.78
CA MET A 371 16.05 -5.63 9.69
C MET A 371 17.31 -4.88 10.16
N VAL A 372 18.46 -5.50 9.92
CA VAL A 372 19.81 -4.99 10.26
C VAL A 372 20.50 -4.62 8.95
N PRO A 373 20.22 -3.46 8.37
CA PRO A 373 20.62 -3.19 6.99
C PRO A 373 22.12 -3.33 6.75
N PHE A 374 22.98 -2.93 7.69
CA PHE A 374 24.42 -2.83 7.47
C PHE A 374 25.25 -3.65 8.46
N GLU A 375 25.01 -3.51 9.76
CA GLU A 375 25.86 -4.09 10.83
C GLU A 375 25.45 -5.51 11.24
N TYR A 376 25.08 -6.35 10.26
CA TYR A 376 24.55 -7.69 10.49
C TYR A 376 25.57 -8.62 11.22
N GLY A 377 26.87 -8.42 11.00
CA GLY A 377 27.91 -9.20 11.68
C GLY A 377 27.87 -9.04 13.20
N LYS A 378 27.64 -7.81 13.67
CA LYS A 378 27.49 -7.54 15.11
C LYS A 378 26.21 -8.18 15.68
N PHE A 379 25.09 -8.08 14.95
CA PHE A 379 23.85 -8.74 15.37
C PHE A 379 24.02 -10.26 15.52
N ILE A 380 24.62 -10.91 14.51
CA ILE A 380 24.88 -12.36 14.56
C ILE A 380 25.77 -12.72 15.76
N GLN A 381 26.81 -11.94 15.99
CA GLN A 381 27.75 -12.17 17.13
C GLN A 381 27.02 -12.02 18.45
N ASP A 382 26.31 -10.93 18.69
CA ASP A 382 25.61 -10.64 19.93
C ASP A 382 24.51 -11.67 20.22
N LEU A 383 23.68 -12.01 19.21
CA LEU A 383 22.64 -13.02 19.37
C LEU A 383 23.22 -14.41 19.64
N THR A 384 24.32 -14.79 18.96
CA THR A 384 25.02 -16.05 19.21
C THR A 384 25.55 -16.12 20.65
N LEU A 385 26.12 -15.02 21.16
CA LEU A 385 26.60 -14.93 22.53
C LEU A 385 25.45 -15.09 23.54
N LEU A 386 24.34 -14.37 23.33
CA LEU A 386 23.17 -14.42 24.21
C LEU A 386 22.57 -15.85 24.29
N VAL A 387 22.55 -16.57 23.19
CA VAL A 387 22.05 -17.95 23.14
C VAL A 387 23.06 -18.92 23.82
N LYS A 388 24.34 -18.83 23.49
CA LYS A 388 25.37 -19.68 24.08
C LYS A 388 25.53 -19.47 25.60
N SER A 389 25.18 -18.28 26.09
CA SER A 389 25.14 -17.94 27.52
C SER A 389 23.82 -18.28 28.21
N ASN A 390 22.90 -18.94 27.54
CA ASN A 390 21.54 -19.26 28.01
C ASN A 390 20.71 -18.05 28.49
N ILE A 391 21.02 -16.84 28.02
CA ILE A 391 20.21 -15.63 28.26
C ILE A 391 18.96 -15.69 27.39
N ILE A 392 19.12 -16.02 26.10
CA ILE A 392 18.00 -16.31 25.20
C ILE A 392 17.91 -17.83 25.05
N PRO A 393 16.76 -18.44 25.39
CA PRO A 393 16.57 -19.87 25.24
C PRO A 393 16.51 -20.32 23.80
N MET A 394 17.00 -21.51 23.47
CA MET A 394 17.02 -22.07 22.11
C MET A 394 15.61 -22.18 21.51
N GLU A 395 14.62 -22.45 22.35
CA GLU A 395 13.21 -22.56 21.95
C GLU A 395 12.69 -21.25 21.34
N ARG A 396 13.22 -20.09 21.77
CA ARG A 396 12.86 -18.78 21.18
C ARG A 396 13.44 -18.62 19.77
N ILE A 397 14.68 -19.08 19.57
CA ILE A 397 15.30 -19.11 18.23
C ILE A 397 14.55 -20.08 17.32
N ASP A 398 14.20 -21.25 17.84
CA ASP A 398 13.45 -22.26 17.09
C ASP A 398 12.04 -21.74 16.68
N ASP A 399 11.30 -21.06 17.57
CA ASP A 399 10.03 -20.42 17.20
C ASP A 399 10.20 -19.38 16.08
N ALA A 400 11.27 -18.57 16.12
CA ALA A 400 11.53 -17.58 15.07
C ALA A 400 11.80 -18.26 13.72
N VAL A 401 12.71 -19.23 13.71
CA VAL A 401 13.11 -19.93 12.48
C VAL A 401 11.96 -20.75 11.91
N GLU A 402 11.16 -21.43 12.76
CA GLU A 402 9.99 -22.17 12.33
C GLU A 402 9.01 -21.27 11.56
N ARG A 403 8.73 -20.05 12.05
CA ARG A 403 7.86 -19.07 11.40
C ARG A 403 8.43 -18.58 10.09
N ILE A 404 9.72 -18.26 10.04
CA ILE A 404 10.41 -17.82 8.82
C ILE A 404 10.37 -18.91 7.74
N LEU A 405 10.73 -20.15 8.12
CA LEU A 405 10.70 -21.28 7.20
C LEU A 405 9.27 -21.60 6.73
N LEU A 406 8.29 -21.53 7.64
CA LEU A 406 6.87 -21.71 7.28
C LEU A 406 6.47 -20.76 6.14
N VAL A 407 6.81 -19.48 6.24
CA VAL A 407 6.53 -18.49 5.19
C VAL A 407 7.30 -18.83 3.91
N LYS A 408 8.60 -19.16 3.97
CA LYS A 408 9.41 -19.54 2.81
C LYS A 408 8.83 -20.75 2.04
N PHE A 409 8.39 -21.78 2.76
CA PHE A 409 7.72 -22.94 2.14
C PHE A 409 6.35 -22.56 1.57
N THR A 410 5.57 -21.76 2.28
CA THR A 410 4.25 -21.30 1.81
C THR A 410 4.33 -20.46 0.53
N MET A 411 5.39 -19.66 0.39
CA MET A 411 5.69 -18.88 -0.82
C MET A 411 6.17 -19.74 -2.00
N GLY A 412 6.48 -21.02 -1.78
CA GLY A 412 7.03 -21.91 -2.82
C GLY A 412 8.48 -21.59 -3.21
N LEU A 413 9.24 -20.93 -2.32
CA LEU A 413 10.64 -20.56 -2.61
C LEU A 413 11.57 -21.77 -2.75
N PHE A 414 11.28 -22.89 -2.11
CA PHE A 414 12.06 -24.13 -2.23
C PHE A 414 11.83 -24.82 -3.56
N GLU A 415 10.65 -24.68 -4.16
CA GLU A 415 10.29 -25.22 -5.47
C GLU A 415 10.73 -24.30 -6.60
N ASN A 416 10.66 -22.98 -6.39
CA ASN A 416 10.95 -21.97 -7.41
C ASN A 416 11.81 -20.86 -6.78
N PRO A 417 13.07 -21.15 -6.45
CA PRO A 417 13.92 -20.18 -5.78
C PRO A 417 14.37 -19.03 -6.68
N LEU A 418 14.58 -19.30 -7.98
CA LEU A 418 15.04 -18.31 -8.94
C LEU A 418 13.85 -17.59 -9.57
N ALA A 419 14.00 -16.29 -9.75
CA ALA A 419 13.10 -15.46 -10.55
C ALA A 419 13.32 -15.74 -12.04
N ASP A 420 12.25 -15.67 -12.81
CA ASP A 420 12.28 -15.73 -14.27
C ASP A 420 11.78 -14.42 -14.90
N THR A 421 11.97 -14.26 -16.19
CA THR A 421 11.61 -13.05 -16.93
C THR A 421 10.22 -13.13 -17.57
N SER A 422 9.41 -14.12 -17.21
CA SER A 422 8.10 -14.35 -17.85
C SER A 422 7.09 -13.22 -17.61
N LEU A 423 7.28 -12.44 -16.54
CA LEU A 423 6.37 -11.36 -16.12
C LEU A 423 6.92 -9.95 -16.40
N VAL A 424 8.08 -9.78 -17.05
CA VAL A 424 8.71 -8.45 -17.22
C VAL A 424 7.81 -7.43 -17.93
N ASN A 425 6.92 -7.89 -18.81
CA ASN A 425 5.98 -7.06 -19.55
C ASN A 425 4.79 -6.56 -18.70
N GLU A 426 4.61 -7.11 -17.50
CA GLU A 426 3.59 -6.62 -16.56
C GLU A 426 3.98 -5.28 -15.94
N LEU A 427 5.29 -4.96 -15.89
CA LEU A 427 5.78 -3.73 -15.29
C LEU A 427 5.29 -2.51 -16.06
N GLY A 428 4.38 -1.73 -15.44
CA GLY A 428 3.78 -0.55 -16.03
C GLY A 428 2.89 -0.85 -17.24
N SER A 429 2.25 -2.03 -17.28
CA SER A 429 1.35 -2.43 -18.36
C SER A 429 0.16 -1.47 -18.49
N GLN A 430 -0.43 -1.39 -19.69
CA GLN A 430 -1.56 -0.50 -19.94
C GLN A 430 -2.77 -0.87 -19.07
N GLU A 431 -3.00 -2.14 -18.80
CA GLU A 431 -4.08 -2.61 -17.92
C GLU A 431 -3.91 -2.05 -16.50
N HIS A 432 -2.70 -2.07 -15.96
CA HIS A 432 -2.42 -1.51 -14.63
C HIS A 432 -2.57 0.00 -14.60
N ARG A 433 -2.16 0.72 -15.65
CA ARG A 433 -2.34 2.17 -15.79
C ARG A 433 -3.82 2.55 -15.90
N ASP A 434 -4.61 1.77 -16.64
CA ASP A 434 -6.06 1.97 -16.73
C ASP A 434 -6.75 1.76 -15.37
N LEU A 435 -6.31 0.77 -14.59
CA LEU A 435 -6.75 0.56 -13.22
C LEU A 435 -6.34 1.74 -12.30
N ALA A 436 -5.12 2.27 -12.44
CA ALA A 436 -4.67 3.43 -11.69
C ALA A 436 -5.51 4.68 -12.06
N ARG A 437 -5.79 4.92 -13.33
CA ARG A 437 -6.70 5.99 -13.78
C ARG A 437 -8.10 5.82 -13.18
N GLU A 438 -8.65 4.60 -13.15
CA GLU A 438 -9.92 4.31 -12.46
C GLU A 438 -9.84 4.67 -10.98
N ALA A 439 -8.77 4.28 -10.29
CA ALA A 439 -8.56 4.58 -8.88
C ALA A 439 -8.48 6.08 -8.62
N VAL A 440 -7.78 6.84 -9.48
CA VAL A 440 -7.72 8.31 -9.39
C VAL A 440 -9.12 8.91 -9.44
N ARG A 441 -9.89 8.69 -10.53
CA ARG A 441 -11.20 9.32 -10.69
C ARG A 441 -12.21 8.97 -9.59
N LYS A 442 -12.08 7.78 -8.97
CA LYS A 442 -12.90 7.36 -7.84
C LYS A 442 -12.49 7.96 -6.50
N SER A 443 -11.23 8.38 -6.36
CA SER A 443 -10.67 8.90 -5.10
C SER A 443 -10.85 10.40 -4.92
N LEU A 444 -11.07 11.16 -5.99
CA LEU A 444 -11.19 12.61 -5.92
C LEU A 444 -12.47 13.03 -5.21
N VAL A 445 -12.34 14.00 -4.30
CA VAL A 445 -13.45 14.52 -3.52
C VAL A 445 -13.78 15.97 -3.92
N LEU A 446 -14.99 16.20 -4.39
CA LEU A 446 -15.49 17.53 -4.72
C LEU A 446 -15.97 18.22 -3.43
N LEU A 447 -15.22 19.23 -2.96
CA LEU A 447 -15.51 19.96 -1.71
C LEU A 447 -16.40 21.17 -1.92
N LYS A 448 -16.31 21.82 -3.09
CA LYS A 448 -17.14 22.99 -3.47
C LYS A 448 -17.38 22.98 -4.97
N ASN A 449 -18.58 23.36 -5.40
CA ASN A 449 -18.92 23.52 -6.81
C ASN A 449 -19.89 24.68 -7.03
N GLY A 450 -19.36 25.88 -7.22
CA GLY A 450 -20.12 27.12 -7.38
C GLY A 450 -20.50 27.77 -6.06
N LYS A 451 -21.15 28.95 -6.16
CA LYS A 451 -21.61 29.71 -4.99
C LYS A 451 -22.94 29.19 -4.45
N ASN A 452 -23.73 28.52 -5.28
CA ASN A 452 -24.99 27.84 -4.97
C ASN A 452 -25.26 26.74 -5.98
N GLU A 453 -26.25 25.87 -5.75
CA GLU A 453 -26.59 24.74 -6.64
C GLU A 453 -26.91 25.12 -8.08
N SER A 454 -27.43 26.33 -8.32
CA SER A 454 -27.79 26.84 -9.66
C SER A 454 -26.59 27.44 -10.41
N ALA A 455 -25.43 27.60 -9.79
CA ALA A 455 -24.23 28.24 -10.36
C ALA A 455 -23.00 27.32 -10.31
N SER A 456 -23.20 26.03 -10.56
CA SER A 456 -22.10 25.04 -10.61
C SER A 456 -21.09 25.38 -11.70
N LEU A 457 -19.79 25.27 -11.40
CA LEU A 457 -18.69 25.43 -12.35
C LEU A 457 -18.34 24.12 -13.05
N LEU A 458 -18.32 23.01 -12.31
CA LEU A 458 -18.03 21.67 -12.83
C LEU A 458 -19.29 20.93 -13.29
N PRO A 459 -19.22 20.19 -14.40
CA PRO A 459 -18.05 19.93 -15.24
C PRO A 459 -17.65 21.12 -16.12
N LEU A 460 -16.34 21.26 -16.40
CA LEU A 460 -15.80 22.29 -17.27
C LEU A 460 -16.09 22.01 -18.75
N PRO A 461 -16.38 23.05 -19.58
CA PRO A 461 -16.47 22.87 -21.01
C PRO A 461 -15.10 22.60 -21.64
N LYS A 462 -15.02 21.58 -22.51
CA LYS A 462 -13.79 21.22 -23.23
C LYS A 462 -13.45 22.18 -24.37
N LYS A 463 -14.45 22.85 -24.92
CA LYS A 463 -14.31 23.78 -26.07
C LYS A 463 -14.59 25.18 -25.64
N VAL A 464 -13.56 25.97 -25.48
CA VAL A 464 -13.58 27.42 -25.17
C VAL A 464 -12.38 28.08 -25.83
N PRO A 465 -12.36 29.42 -26.00
CA PRO A 465 -11.26 30.08 -26.66
C PRO A 465 -9.90 29.85 -25.94
N LYS A 466 -9.85 30.07 -24.62
CA LYS A 466 -8.58 30.09 -23.86
C LYS A 466 -8.79 29.76 -22.40
N ILE A 467 -7.91 28.93 -21.85
CA ILE A 467 -7.89 28.57 -20.43
C ILE A 467 -6.50 28.77 -19.80
N LEU A 468 -6.50 29.05 -18.51
CA LEU A 468 -5.28 29.10 -17.71
C LEU A 468 -5.12 27.81 -16.89
N VAL A 469 -3.95 27.20 -16.92
CA VAL A 469 -3.52 26.19 -15.95
C VAL A 469 -2.39 26.80 -15.13
N ALA A 470 -2.54 26.83 -13.81
CA ALA A 470 -1.58 27.48 -12.92
C ALA A 470 -1.21 26.60 -11.72
N GLY A 471 -0.08 26.90 -11.09
CA GLY A 471 0.38 26.25 -9.86
C GLY A 471 1.46 25.21 -10.09
N SER A 472 2.29 25.06 -9.07
CA SER A 472 3.52 24.23 -9.07
C SER A 472 3.27 22.73 -9.27
N HIS A 473 2.06 22.26 -9.02
CA HIS A 473 1.69 20.85 -9.10
C HIS A 473 1.06 20.45 -10.44
N ALA A 474 0.77 21.41 -11.32
CA ALA A 474 0.10 21.14 -12.60
C ALA A 474 0.98 20.31 -13.55
N ASP A 475 2.30 20.60 -13.60
CA ASP A 475 3.26 19.91 -14.46
C ASP A 475 4.43 19.34 -13.65
N ASN A 476 4.12 18.59 -12.61
CA ASN A 476 5.13 17.97 -11.75
C ASN A 476 4.68 16.58 -11.31
N LEU A 477 5.18 15.56 -12.00
CA LEU A 477 4.81 14.17 -11.75
C LEU A 477 5.26 13.69 -10.34
N GLY A 478 6.43 14.17 -9.88
CA GLY A 478 6.93 13.86 -8.55
C GLY A 478 5.99 14.38 -7.45
N TYR A 479 5.53 15.62 -7.56
CA TYR A 479 4.56 16.21 -6.62
C TYR A 479 3.21 15.50 -6.69
N GLN A 480 2.79 15.12 -7.89
CA GLN A 480 1.55 14.36 -8.12
C GLN A 480 1.59 12.97 -7.44
N CYS A 481 2.74 12.30 -7.44
CA CYS A 481 2.90 10.98 -6.84
C CYS A 481 3.13 11.05 -5.32
N GLY A 482 3.86 12.05 -4.82
CA GLY A 482 4.16 12.20 -3.40
C GLY A 482 5.36 11.39 -2.91
N GLY A 483 5.49 11.23 -1.59
CA GLY A 483 6.54 10.44 -0.95
C GLY A 483 6.47 8.96 -1.30
N TRP A 484 7.51 8.21 -0.98
CA TRP A 484 7.62 6.78 -1.34
C TRP A 484 7.51 6.53 -2.85
N THR A 485 7.93 7.49 -3.68
CA THR A 485 7.93 7.31 -5.14
C THR A 485 9.34 7.47 -5.68
N ILE A 486 9.90 6.41 -6.25
CA ILE A 486 11.28 6.23 -6.73
C ILE A 486 12.30 6.46 -5.62
N LYS A 487 12.27 7.62 -4.96
CA LYS A 487 13.08 7.96 -3.77
C LYS A 487 12.22 7.93 -2.52
N TRP A 488 12.83 7.67 -1.38
CA TRP A 488 12.13 7.62 -0.09
C TRP A 488 11.27 8.86 0.17
N GLN A 489 11.86 10.05 0.04
CA GLN A 489 11.14 11.32 0.21
C GLN A 489 10.30 11.74 -1.01
N GLY A 490 10.28 10.95 -2.09
CA GLY A 490 9.75 11.36 -3.38
C GLY A 490 10.73 12.23 -4.16
N PHE A 491 10.25 12.87 -5.23
CA PHE A 491 11.08 13.70 -6.13
C PHE A 491 10.28 14.89 -6.65
N SER A 492 10.96 15.82 -7.37
CA SER A 492 10.35 16.92 -8.09
C SER A 492 10.66 16.80 -9.59
N GLY A 493 9.71 17.17 -10.44
CA GLY A 493 9.82 17.14 -11.89
C GLY A 493 9.24 15.87 -12.51
N ASN A 494 9.58 15.63 -13.80
CA ASN A 494 8.91 14.64 -14.64
C ASN A 494 9.83 13.52 -15.16
N SER A 495 11.09 13.46 -14.70
CA SER A 495 12.12 12.61 -15.33
C SER A 495 12.33 11.27 -14.61
N ASP A 496 12.00 11.16 -13.32
CA ASP A 496 12.40 10.02 -12.50
C ASP A 496 11.45 8.81 -12.61
N THR A 497 10.26 8.99 -13.20
CA THR A 497 9.35 7.89 -13.56
C THR A 497 8.51 8.25 -14.79
N ARG A 498 7.68 7.34 -15.28
CA ARG A 498 6.76 7.54 -16.39
C ARG A 498 5.34 7.75 -15.90
N GLY A 499 4.64 8.70 -16.49
CA GLY A 499 3.24 9.00 -16.17
C GLY A 499 2.75 10.20 -16.97
N THR A 500 1.52 10.62 -16.70
CA THR A 500 0.91 11.79 -17.31
C THR A 500 0.64 12.84 -16.24
N THR A 501 1.25 14.03 -16.39
CA THR A 501 0.97 15.15 -15.51
C THR A 501 -0.45 15.67 -15.70
N ILE A 502 -0.99 16.38 -14.71
CA ILE A 502 -2.33 16.99 -14.80
C ILE A 502 -2.38 17.97 -15.97
N LEU A 503 -1.32 18.77 -16.18
CA LEU A 503 -1.23 19.69 -17.34
C LEU A 503 -1.33 18.94 -18.67
N ASN A 504 -0.57 17.85 -18.84
CA ASN A 504 -0.58 17.09 -20.08
C ASN A 504 -1.94 16.38 -20.29
N ALA A 505 -2.56 15.91 -19.21
CA ALA A 505 -3.90 15.35 -19.24
C ALA A 505 -4.96 16.40 -19.67
N ILE A 506 -4.86 17.64 -19.14
CA ILE A 506 -5.74 18.76 -19.55
C ILE A 506 -5.57 19.06 -21.03
N LYS A 507 -4.33 19.23 -21.52
CA LYS A 507 -4.03 19.48 -22.94
C LYS A 507 -4.61 18.41 -23.87
N SER A 508 -4.63 17.15 -23.40
CA SER A 508 -5.18 16.02 -24.15
C SER A 508 -6.70 15.91 -24.08
N ALA A 509 -7.34 16.48 -23.05
CA ALA A 509 -8.78 16.37 -22.80
C ALA A 509 -9.61 17.47 -23.45
N VAL A 510 -9.05 18.66 -23.64
CA VAL A 510 -9.76 19.80 -24.23
C VAL A 510 -9.82 19.71 -25.76
N ASP A 511 -10.75 20.49 -26.39
CA ASP A 511 -10.85 20.61 -27.85
C ASP A 511 -9.55 21.19 -28.43
N THR A 512 -9.15 20.74 -29.61
CA THR A 512 -7.93 21.19 -30.30
C THR A 512 -7.92 22.68 -30.61
N SER A 513 -9.08 23.36 -30.63
CA SER A 513 -9.22 24.79 -30.81
C SER A 513 -9.04 25.58 -29.50
N THR A 514 -9.00 24.92 -28.34
CA THR A 514 -8.83 25.56 -27.04
C THR A 514 -7.37 25.86 -26.75
N GLU A 515 -7.00 27.13 -26.57
CA GLU A 515 -5.67 27.53 -26.17
C GLU A 515 -5.45 27.23 -24.68
N VAL A 516 -4.47 26.38 -24.33
CA VAL A 516 -4.08 26.07 -22.95
C VAL A 516 -2.79 26.82 -22.61
N VAL A 517 -2.92 27.83 -21.77
CA VAL A 517 -1.77 28.60 -21.26
C VAL A 517 -1.37 28.08 -19.90
N PHE A 518 -0.10 27.74 -19.72
CA PHE A 518 0.44 27.33 -18.43
C PHE A 518 1.35 28.40 -17.84
N ARG A 519 1.17 28.70 -16.55
CA ARG A 519 2.07 29.52 -15.72
C ARG A 519 2.10 28.94 -14.32
N ASP A 520 3.32 28.67 -13.81
CA ASP A 520 3.50 28.15 -12.46
C ASP A 520 2.96 29.13 -11.40
N ASN A 521 3.37 30.39 -11.47
CA ASN A 521 2.97 31.44 -10.53
C ASN A 521 2.60 32.73 -11.28
N PRO A 522 1.39 32.83 -11.89
CA PRO A 522 0.97 34.03 -12.61
C PRO A 522 0.66 35.17 -11.62
N ASP A 523 1.02 36.40 -12.00
CA ASP A 523 0.55 37.58 -11.31
C ASP A 523 -0.85 38.00 -11.76
N ASN A 524 -1.47 38.90 -11.01
CA ASN A 524 -2.83 39.36 -11.24
C ASN A 524 -2.97 40.16 -12.56
N GLU A 525 -1.91 40.88 -12.98
CA GLU A 525 -1.92 41.65 -14.23
C GLU A 525 -1.94 40.71 -15.43
N PHE A 526 -1.12 39.68 -15.41
CA PHE A 526 -1.12 38.62 -16.43
C PHE A 526 -2.50 37.97 -16.55
N VAL A 527 -3.12 37.63 -15.41
CA VAL A 527 -4.44 36.99 -15.41
C VAL A 527 -5.51 37.89 -16.02
N LYS A 528 -5.52 39.19 -15.66
CA LYS A 528 -6.50 40.16 -16.17
C LYS A 528 -6.35 40.48 -17.66
N SER A 529 -5.11 40.51 -18.17
CA SER A 529 -4.82 40.93 -19.55
C SER A 529 -5.09 39.84 -20.60
N ASN A 530 -5.30 38.59 -20.21
CA ASN A 530 -5.35 37.45 -21.13
C ASN A 530 -6.74 36.89 -21.46
N ASN A 531 -7.82 37.41 -20.89
CA ASN A 531 -9.21 37.01 -21.16
C ASN A 531 -9.48 35.50 -21.10
N PHE A 532 -9.03 34.83 -20.01
CA PHE A 532 -9.30 33.42 -19.81
C PHE A 532 -10.77 33.16 -19.50
N GLU A 533 -11.35 32.10 -20.07
CA GLU A 533 -12.73 31.68 -19.78
C GLU A 533 -12.85 31.08 -18.38
N TYR A 534 -11.86 30.25 -18.00
CA TYR A 534 -11.67 29.73 -16.66
C TYR A 534 -10.22 29.36 -16.39
N ALA A 535 -9.89 29.14 -15.13
CA ALA A 535 -8.59 28.67 -14.69
C ALA A 535 -8.67 27.35 -13.90
N ILE A 536 -7.67 26.50 -14.05
CA ILE A 536 -7.42 25.32 -13.24
C ILE A 536 -6.13 25.57 -12.45
N VAL A 537 -6.26 25.71 -11.14
CA VAL A 537 -5.15 25.98 -10.22
C VAL A 537 -4.79 24.69 -9.49
N VAL A 538 -3.57 24.17 -9.67
CA VAL A 538 -3.10 22.92 -9.07
C VAL A 538 -1.97 23.22 -8.09
N VAL A 539 -2.26 23.09 -6.81
CA VAL A 539 -1.36 23.47 -5.69
C VAL A 539 -1.43 22.42 -4.57
N GLY A 540 -0.48 22.44 -3.63
CA GLY A 540 -0.49 21.48 -2.55
C GLY A 540 0.77 21.45 -1.70
N GLU A 541 1.12 20.27 -1.19
CA GLU A 541 2.32 20.00 -0.39
C GLU A 541 3.44 19.44 -1.27
N PRO A 542 4.73 19.72 -0.97
CA PRO A 542 5.85 19.00 -1.59
C PRO A 542 5.81 17.53 -1.16
N PRO A 543 6.48 16.62 -1.88
CA PRO A 543 6.62 15.23 -1.45
C PRO A 543 7.40 15.13 -0.13
N TYR A 544 7.04 14.19 0.70
CA TYR A 544 7.71 13.87 1.95
C TYR A 544 7.40 12.42 2.37
N ALA A 545 8.26 11.86 3.22
CA ALA A 545 8.00 10.60 3.90
C ALA A 545 8.38 10.70 5.38
N GLU A 546 7.62 10.01 6.23
CA GLU A 546 7.90 9.83 7.66
C GLU A 546 8.08 11.16 8.41
N THR A 547 9.12 11.26 9.27
CA THR A 547 9.41 12.43 10.11
C THR A 547 9.55 13.73 9.32
N ALA A 548 10.06 13.66 8.07
CA ALA A 548 10.18 14.84 7.21
C ALA A 548 8.81 15.43 6.83
N GLY A 549 7.75 14.63 6.93
CA GLY A 549 6.38 15.05 6.71
C GLY A 549 5.64 15.56 7.94
N ASP A 550 6.20 15.43 9.15
CA ASP A 550 5.55 15.96 10.36
C ASP A 550 5.37 17.48 10.24
N SER A 551 4.14 17.97 10.48
CA SER A 551 3.84 19.40 10.32
C SER A 551 2.88 19.89 11.39
N THR A 552 3.23 20.98 12.04
CA THR A 552 2.37 21.67 12.99
C THR A 552 1.53 22.78 12.36
N THR A 553 1.82 23.16 11.11
CA THR A 553 1.14 24.25 10.40
C THR A 553 0.17 23.76 9.32
N LEU A 554 0.46 22.62 8.70
CA LEU A 554 -0.35 22.01 7.63
C LEU A 554 -0.69 22.97 6.50
N THR A 555 0.28 23.79 6.09
CA THR A 555 0.14 24.78 5.01
C THR A 555 0.57 24.18 3.67
N MET A 556 -0.01 24.67 2.59
CA MET A 556 0.49 24.37 1.24
C MET A 556 1.83 25.07 0.97
N MET A 557 2.54 24.67 -0.09
CA MET A 557 3.75 25.34 -0.54
C MET A 557 3.53 26.85 -0.70
N GLU A 558 4.56 27.66 -0.43
CA GLU A 558 4.49 29.12 -0.35
C GLU A 558 3.89 29.82 -1.58
N SER A 559 4.16 29.31 -2.78
CA SER A 559 3.54 29.84 -4.02
C SER A 559 2.03 29.60 -4.10
N GLY A 560 1.50 28.55 -3.45
CA GLY A 560 0.09 28.13 -3.56
C GLY A 560 -0.91 29.22 -3.16
N PRO A 561 -0.77 29.85 -1.96
CA PRO A 561 -1.62 30.95 -1.53
C PRO A 561 -1.64 32.12 -2.52
N ASN A 562 -0.46 32.50 -3.03
CA ASN A 562 -0.33 33.60 -3.99
C ASN A 562 -1.03 33.28 -5.32
N VAL A 563 -0.85 32.07 -5.84
CA VAL A 563 -1.52 31.63 -7.09
C VAL A 563 -3.04 31.66 -6.93
N ILE A 564 -3.58 31.13 -5.83
CA ILE A 564 -5.03 31.18 -5.57
C ILE A 564 -5.51 32.63 -5.53
N ASN A 565 -4.85 33.51 -4.77
CA ASN A 565 -5.25 34.90 -4.64
C ASN A 565 -5.14 35.70 -5.96
N ASN A 566 -4.12 35.44 -6.77
CA ASN A 566 -3.92 36.13 -8.05
C ASN A 566 -4.92 35.66 -9.14
N VAL A 567 -5.32 34.41 -9.12
CA VAL A 567 -6.16 33.80 -10.16
C VAL A 567 -7.64 33.80 -9.78
N CYS A 568 -7.97 33.23 -8.59
CA CYS A 568 -9.34 33.12 -8.13
C CYS A 568 -9.87 34.49 -7.67
N GLY A 569 -11.03 34.90 -8.17
CA GLY A 569 -11.58 36.25 -7.98
C GLY A 569 -11.32 37.17 -9.15
N THR A 570 -10.37 36.85 -10.03
CA THR A 570 -10.17 37.54 -11.32
C THR A 570 -10.84 36.78 -12.46
N VAL A 571 -10.69 35.45 -12.48
CA VAL A 571 -11.30 34.52 -13.43
C VAL A 571 -11.96 33.38 -12.66
N LYS A 572 -13.03 32.78 -13.21
CA LYS A 572 -13.62 31.56 -12.59
C LYS A 572 -12.56 30.50 -12.42
N CYS A 573 -12.40 29.99 -11.22
CA CYS A 573 -11.32 29.06 -10.91
C CYS A 573 -11.79 27.76 -10.27
N VAL A 574 -11.15 26.66 -10.70
CA VAL A 574 -11.15 25.37 -10.01
C VAL A 574 -9.81 25.21 -9.33
N VAL A 575 -9.80 24.98 -8.02
CA VAL A 575 -8.59 24.66 -7.28
C VAL A 575 -8.54 23.16 -7.01
N VAL A 576 -7.45 22.52 -7.43
CA VAL A 576 -7.14 21.10 -7.22
C VAL A 576 -6.01 21.01 -6.22
N ILE A 577 -6.31 20.45 -5.06
CA ILE A 577 -5.33 20.29 -3.97
C ILE A 577 -4.64 18.92 -4.10
N ILE A 578 -3.31 18.95 -4.24
CA ILE A 578 -2.44 17.77 -4.21
C ILE A 578 -1.78 17.71 -2.83
N SER A 579 -2.27 16.85 -1.96
CA SER A 579 -1.74 16.76 -0.59
C SER A 579 -1.94 15.36 0.00
N GLY A 580 -1.05 14.99 0.94
CA GLY A 580 -1.14 13.71 1.65
C GLY A 580 -2.19 13.69 2.79
N ARG A 581 -2.86 14.84 3.05
CA ARG A 581 -3.72 15.05 4.21
C ARG A 581 -4.55 16.32 4.05
N PRO A 582 -5.59 16.56 4.87
CA PRO A 582 -6.20 17.87 4.98
C PRO A 582 -5.17 18.96 5.35
N ILE A 583 -5.21 20.07 4.66
CA ILE A 583 -4.35 21.24 4.87
C ILE A 583 -5.19 22.48 5.12
N VAL A 584 -4.56 23.58 5.60
CA VAL A 584 -5.25 24.85 5.81
C VAL A 584 -5.69 25.46 4.48
N ILE A 585 -7.02 25.50 4.25
CA ILE A 585 -7.63 26.06 3.05
C ILE A 585 -8.76 27.07 3.36
N GLU A 586 -9.21 27.13 4.59
CA GLU A 586 -10.34 27.99 5.02
C GLU A 586 -10.19 29.44 4.52
N PRO A 587 -9.02 30.11 4.64
CA PRO A 587 -8.86 31.51 4.22
C PRO A 587 -9.12 31.76 2.71
N TYR A 588 -9.04 30.73 1.87
CA TYR A 588 -9.12 30.85 0.42
C TYR A 588 -10.47 30.43 -0.15
N ILE A 589 -11.32 29.76 0.62
CA ILE A 589 -12.57 29.14 0.12
C ILE A 589 -13.52 30.17 -0.49
N SER A 590 -13.58 31.39 0.06
CA SER A 590 -14.48 32.44 -0.41
C SER A 590 -14.20 32.88 -1.85
N SER A 591 -12.93 32.88 -2.28
CA SER A 591 -12.52 33.27 -3.62
C SER A 591 -12.59 32.14 -4.66
N ILE A 592 -12.61 30.87 -4.21
CA ILE A 592 -12.59 29.68 -5.07
C ILE A 592 -14.01 29.36 -5.54
N ASP A 593 -14.22 29.12 -6.85
CA ASP A 593 -15.53 28.72 -7.40
C ASP A 593 -15.77 27.21 -7.26
N ALA A 594 -14.77 26.37 -7.54
CA ALA A 594 -14.82 24.93 -7.28
C ALA A 594 -13.54 24.43 -6.62
N LEU A 595 -13.66 23.50 -5.66
CA LEU A 595 -12.55 22.97 -4.87
C LEU A 595 -12.56 21.45 -4.89
N VAL A 596 -11.44 20.86 -5.27
CA VAL A 596 -11.25 19.41 -5.38
C VAL A 596 -10.07 18.98 -4.54
N ALA A 597 -10.26 18.02 -3.64
CA ALA A 597 -9.16 17.27 -3.01
C ALA A 597 -8.80 16.10 -3.90
N ALA A 598 -7.62 16.15 -4.50
CA ALA A 598 -7.11 15.09 -5.38
C ALA A 598 -6.12 14.13 -4.67
N TRP A 599 -5.74 14.47 -3.45
CA TRP A 599 -4.80 13.71 -2.63
C TRP A 599 -3.43 13.57 -3.34
N LEU A 600 -2.89 12.36 -3.42
CA LEU A 600 -1.68 12.01 -4.14
C LEU A 600 -2.07 10.98 -5.21
N PRO A 601 -2.45 11.42 -6.42
CA PRO A 601 -3.11 10.56 -7.42
C PRO A 601 -2.18 9.57 -8.13
N GLY A 602 -0.85 9.70 -8.01
CA GLY A 602 0.08 8.78 -8.67
C GLY A 602 0.35 9.17 -10.14
N THR A 603 0.64 8.17 -11.00
CA THR A 603 1.12 8.43 -12.37
C THR A 603 0.03 8.84 -13.38
N GLU A 604 -1.26 8.66 -13.08
CA GLU A 604 -2.32 8.78 -14.09
C GLU A 604 -3.15 10.06 -13.91
N GLY A 605 -2.57 11.22 -14.26
CA GLY A 605 -3.23 12.52 -14.20
C GLY A 605 -4.53 12.62 -15.02
N GLN A 606 -4.73 11.74 -16.02
CA GLN A 606 -5.96 11.65 -16.79
C GLN A 606 -7.18 11.37 -15.90
N GLY A 607 -7.02 10.63 -14.80
CA GLY A 607 -8.11 10.39 -13.86
C GLY A 607 -8.63 11.68 -13.20
N VAL A 608 -7.79 12.71 -13.07
CA VAL A 608 -8.18 14.04 -12.60
C VAL A 608 -9.03 14.74 -13.65
N THR A 609 -8.59 14.74 -14.91
CA THR A 609 -9.32 15.40 -16.00
C THR A 609 -10.64 14.70 -16.33
N ASP A 610 -10.74 13.39 -16.16
CA ASP A 610 -11.98 12.63 -16.37
C ASP A 610 -13.15 13.20 -15.55
N VAL A 611 -12.89 13.62 -14.31
CA VAL A 611 -13.94 14.18 -13.43
C VAL A 611 -14.09 15.69 -13.60
N LEU A 612 -13.02 16.43 -13.90
CA LEU A 612 -13.10 17.88 -14.12
C LEU A 612 -13.91 18.21 -15.37
N PHE A 613 -13.79 17.43 -16.44
CA PHE A 613 -14.49 17.64 -17.70
C PHE A 613 -15.77 16.78 -17.84
N GLY A 614 -16.14 16.02 -16.82
CA GLY A 614 -17.39 15.27 -16.76
C GLY A 614 -17.44 14.00 -17.62
N ASP A 615 -16.29 13.45 -18.04
CA ASP A 615 -16.24 12.11 -18.64
C ASP A 615 -16.62 11.04 -17.61
N TYR A 616 -16.39 11.35 -16.32
CA TYR A 616 -16.78 10.58 -15.15
C TYR A 616 -17.31 11.52 -14.05
N GLY A 617 -18.32 11.09 -13.30
CA GLY A 617 -18.86 11.88 -12.21
C GLY A 617 -18.00 11.80 -10.92
N PHE A 618 -18.01 12.87 -10.12
CA PHE A 618 -17.44 12.83 -8.79
C PHE A 618 -18.23 11.90 -7.86
N THR A 619 -17.55 10.98 -7.22
CA THR A 619 -18.15 9.97 -6.33
C THR A 619 -17.44 9.86 -4.98
N GLY A 620 -16.22 10.35 -4.89
CA GLY A 620 -15.40 10.28 -3.69
C GLY A 620 -16.01 11.02 -2.49
N LYS A 621 -15.76 10.49 -1.29
CA LYS A 621 -16.21 11.07 -0.02
C LYS A 621 -15.05 11.08 0.95
N LEU A 622 -14.88 12.17 1.71
CA LEU A 622 -13.82 12.30 2.69
C LEU A 622 -13.75 11.07 3.61
N ALA A 623 -12.58 10.50 3.72
CA ALA A 623 -12.25 9.45 4.69
C ALA A 623 -11.60 10.03 5.94
N ARG A 624 -11.51 11.36 6.00
CA ARG A 624 -10.94 12.16 7.08
C ARG A 624 -11.72 13.42 7.26
N THR A 625 -11.78 13.86 8.49
CA THR A 625 -12.28 15.18 8.88
C THR A 625 -11.35 16.28 8.34
N TRP A 626 -11.91 17.31 7.71
CA TRP A 626 -11.17 18.49 7.28
C TRP A 626 -11.39 19.63 8.28
N PHE A 627 -10.34 20.03 8.99
CA PHE A 627 -10.37 21.06 10.04
C PHE A 627 -10.45 22.47 9.44
N LYS A 628 -10.89 23.45 10.25
CA LYS A 628 -10.86 24.88 9.93
C LYS A 628 -9.49 25.48 10.24
N SER A 629 -8.93 25.15 11.42
CA SER A 629 -7.60 25.58 11.85
C SER A 629 -6.87 24.42 12.56
N VAL A 630 -5.55 24.49 12.58
CA VAL A 630 -4.70 23.48 13.22
C VAL A 630 -4.92 23.38 14.75
N ASP A 631 -5.46 24.43 15.37
CA ASP A 631 -5.74 24.44 16.81
C ASP A 631 -6.86 23.47 17.22
N GLN A 632 -7.67 23.01 16.23
CA GLN A 632 -8.72 22.01 16.47
C GLN A 632 -8.16 20.57 16.57
N LEU A 633 -6.88 20.35 16.21
CA LEU A 633 -6.30 19.01 16.10
C LEU A 633 -5.76 18.47 17.44
N PRO A 634 -5.93 17.15 17.70
CA PRO A 634 -6.62 16.18 16.81
C PRO A 634 -8.13 16.32 16.87
N MET A 635 -8.81 16.16 15.73
CA MET A 635 -10.28 16.14 15.64
C MET A 635 -10.69 15.03 14.68
N ASN A 636 -11.49 14.09 15.15
CA ASN A 636 -11.94 12.92 14.40
C ASN A 636 -13.45 12.76 14.52
N VAL A 637 -14.05 12.05 13.56
CA VAL A 637 -15.48 11.73 13.64
C VAL A 637 -15.84 11.04 14.95
N GLY A 638 -16.86 11.52 15.61
CA GLY A 638 -17.32 11.03 16.93
C GLY A 638 -16.70 11.71 18.14
N ASP A 639 -15.74 12.62 17.95
CA ASP A 639 -15.17 13.39 19.07
C ASP A 639 -16.21 14.39 19.67
N PRO A 640 -16.19 14.68 20.97
CA PRO A 640 -17.18 15.54 21.63
C PRO A 640 -17.24 16.99 21.09
N HIS A 641 -16.11 17.52 20.62
CA HIS A 641 -15.99 18.88 20.07
C HIS A 641 -15.73 18.82 18.57
N TYR A 642 -16.72 18.33 17.81
CA TYR A 642 -16.61 18.10 16.38
C TYR A 642 -17.19 19.28 15.59
N ASP A 643 -16.32 20.22 15.15
CA ASP A 643 -16.68 21.41 14.36
C ASP A 643 -15.78 21.56 13.12
N PRO A 644 -15.88 20.65 12.13
CA PRO A 644 -15.03 20.65 10.97
C PRO A 644 -15.38 21.72 9.93
N LEU A 645 -14.43 22.03 9.05
CA LEU A 645 -14.67 22.75 7.81
C LEU A 645 -15.48 21.89 6.83
N PHE A 646 -15.03 20.63 6.61
CA PHE A 646 -15.81 19.60 5.92
C PHE A 646 -15.81 18.33 6.79
N PRO A 647 -17.00 17.80 7.11
CA PRO A 647 -17.10 16.63 7.97
C PRO A 647 -16.64 15.34 7.26
N PHE A 648 -16.26 14.36 8.05
CA PHE A 648 -16.06 12.98 7.58
C PHE A 648 -17.25 12.51 6.74
N GLY A 649 -16.97 11.87 5.60
CA GLY A 649 -18.00 11.42 4.67
C GLY A 649 -18.54 12.51 3.71
N PHE A 650 -18.10 13.76 3.85
CA PHE A 650 -18.49 14.83 2.95
C PHE A 650 -17.88 14.65 1.56
N GLY A 651 -18.59 15.17 0.57
CA GLY A 651 -18.18 15.25 -0.84
C GLY A 651 -19.43 15.43 -1.70
N LEU A 652 -19.37 16.37 -2.62
CA LEU A 652 -20.41 16.58 -3.62
C LEU A 652 -20.30 15.48 -4.70
N THR A 653 -21.41 15.14 -5.33
CA THR A 653 -21.47 14.19 -6.45
C THR A 653 -21.91 14.89 -7.70
N THR A 654 -21.38 14.49 -8.85
CA THR A 654 -21.83 14.90 -10.17
C THR A 654 -22.13 13.66 -11.00
N GLU A 655 -23.01 13.79 -12.01
CA GLU A 655 -23.22 12.75 -13.00
C GLU A 655 -22.27 12.94 -14.18
N SER A 656 -21.93 11.87 -14.91
CA SER A 656 -21.18 12.01 -16.15
C SER A 656 -22.05 12.68 -17.22
N VAL A 657 -21.43 13.40 -18.15
CA VAL A 657 -22.12 14.00 -19.30
C VAL A 657 -22.87 12.94 -20.13
N LYS A 658 -22.30 11.73 -20.23
CA LYS A 658 -22.95 10.59 -20.92
C LYS A 658 -24.22 10.14 -20.21
N ASP A 659 -24.21 10.06 -18.87
CA ASP A 659 -25.40 9.67 -18.09
C ASP A 659 -26.49 10.74 -18.15
N LEU A 660 -26.13 12.01 -18.13
CA LEU A 660 -27.04 13.13 -18.30
C LEU A 660 -27.72 13.11 -19.69
N VAL A 661 -26.92 12.86 -20.73
CA VAL A 661 -27.47 12.73 -22.11
C VAL A 661 -28.36 11.49 -22.21
N ALA A 662 -27.99 10.36 -21.66
CA ALA A 662 -28.81 9.13 -21.69
C ALA A 662 -30.15 9.33 -20.96
N ARG A 663 -30.16 10.04 -19.82
CA ARG A 663 -31.41 10.38 -19.10
C ARG A 663 -32.29 11.36 -19.88
N SER A 664 -31.71 12.36 -20.49
CA SER A 664 -32.45 13.33 -21.29
C SER A 664 -33.10 12.67 -22.52
N THR A 665 -32.40 11.75 -23.17
CA THR A 665 -32.94 10.97 -24.30
C THR A 665 -34.02 9.98 -23.86
N SER A 666 -33.87 9.30 -22.74
CA SER A 666 -34.91 8.40 -22.21
C SER A 666 -36.12 9.15 -21.70
N ALA A 667 -35.94 10.32 -21.08
CA ALA A 667 -37.08 11.20 -20.71
C ALA A 667 -37.83 11.72 -21.94
N ALA A 668 -37.11 12.08 -23.00
CA ALA A 668 -37.70 12.52 -24.26
C ALA A 668 -38.47 11.37 -24.98
N VAL A 669 -37.94 10.15 -24.92
CA VAL A 669 -38.62 8.95 -25.46
C VAL A 669 -39.84 8.60 -24.62
N GLY A 670 -39.73 8.67 -23.28
CA GLY A 670 -40.84 8.44 -22.35
C GLY A 670 -41.97 9.48 -22.54
N ALA A 671 -41.64 10.76 -22.71
CA ALA A 671 -42.60 11.81 -22.99
C ALA A 671 -43.32 11.62 -24.35
N ARG A 672 -42.59 11.21 -25.40
CA ARG A 672 -43.18 10.87 -26.71
C ARG A 672 -44.09 9.64 -26.63
N ALA A 673 -43.71 8.61 -25.89
CA ALA A 673 -44.55 7.44 -25.67
C ALA A 673 -45.81 7.77 -24.87
N CYS A 674 -45.74 8.61 -23.84
CA CYS A 674 -46.89 9.11 -23.10
C CYS A 674 -47.85 9.93 -23.98
N ILE A 675 -47.33 10.85 -24.81
CA ILE A 675 -48.12 11.65 -25.75
C ILE A 675 -48.79 10.73 -26.78
N PHE A 676 -48.05 9.74 -27.31
CA PHE A 676 -48.62 8.78 -28.27
C PHE A 676 -49.71 7.93 -27.64
N THR A 677 -49.55 7.48 -26.40
CA THR A 677 -50.57 6.72 -25.67
C THR A 677 -51.79 7.57 -25.39
N ILE A 678 -51.64 8.83 -25.00
CA ILE A 678 -52.75 9.78 -24.79
C ILE A 678 -53.51 10.03 -26.11
N ILE A 679 -52.81 10.23 -27.22
CA ILE A 679 -53.40 10.43 -28.53
C ILE A 679 -54.17 9.17 -28.99
N VAL A 680 -53.58 7.98 -28.82
CA VAL A 680 -54.24 6.69 -29.16
C VAL A 680 -55.48 6.47 -28.30
N THR A 681 -55.43 6.79 -27.01
CA THR A 681 -56.56 6.65 -26.09
C THR A 681 -57.68 7.64 -26.45
N LEU A 682 -57.35 8.88 -26.83
CA LEU A 682 -58.31 9.90 -27.31
C LEU A 682 -58.95 9.47 -28.64
N ILE A 683 -58.20 8.90 -29.57
CA ILE A 683 -58.74 8.40 -30.85
C ILE A 683 -59.66 7.21 -30.60
N ILE A 684 -59.32 6.26 -29.74
CA ILE A 684 -60.16 5.11 -29.40
C ILE A 684 -61.47 5.56 -28.73
N SER A 685 -61.44 6.58 -27.84
CA SER A 685 -62.65 7.12 -27.20
C SER A 685 -63.57 7.91 -28.17
N LEU A 686 -63.04 8.37 -29.28
CA LEU A 686 -63.83 9.05 -30.32
C LEU A 686 -64.52 8.07 -31.32
N TYR A 687 -64.04 6.81 -31.41
CA TYR A 687 -64.51 5.82 -32.36
C TYR A 687 -65.28 4.63 -31.74
N LEU A 688 -65.45 4.58 -30.42
CA LEU A 688 -66.35 3.61 -29.79
C LEU A 688 -67.69 4.26 -29.47
N PRO A 689 -68.78 3.88 -30.14
CA PRO A 689 -70.12 4.36 -29.76
C PRO A 689 -70.58 3.70 -28.49
N GLY A 690 -71.10 4.50 -27.50
CA GLY A 690 -71.67 4.05 -26.24
C GLY A 690 -72.94 3.20 -26.41
#